data_019ccd8ffd3878dc298e72bc5ba0b2be
#
_entry.id   019ccd8ffd3878dc298e72bc5ba0b2be
#
_cell.length_a   1.000
_cell.length_b   1.000
_cell.length_c   1.000
_cell.angle_alpha   90.00
_cell.angle_beta   90.00
_cell.angle_gamma   90.00
#
_symmetry.space_group_name_H-M   'P 1'
#
loop_
_entity.id
_entity.type
_entity.pdbx_description
1 polymer ?
#
loop_
_entity_poly.entity_id
_entity_poly.type
_entity_poly.pdbx_seq_one_letter_code
_entity_poly.pdbx_strand_id
1 'polypeptide(L)'
;MTTEQSGTTGRRSGAEPRPDGDGDPTAPDRPDDATGTAPPGEGGTAGGGSGTDDTAGKKAEARDEAAAEGDAHDARTNGGDGGTAADKADAGDENTTGTADDKAADPWSAFGPAPEPVLGRARRAVRAVGRFLVHEWTLAAVAALALAAAMTWPTLRYPRHTLPQDYWDPSLQAWQMAWSGHILRTDPAMLWHANTFYPENWSFAFSDTLLGYAPAGLIGVGPEHAVLRYNIMFVLAHALAAFGAYVLARQLGAGRIGGAVAGASFAYAPWLLAQAGHLHILSNGGIPLALAMLARGHGWSLRYGYRPRRRHAGWAFAGWLVAAWQLSLGFGIGLPFAYMLAGTVLVAVVLWFVRRRRVKRPFGRRLFLADVFGGLAFAAVGAALAVPYFRVAELHPNAERTLGDIGLYSPPASGFFTAPAESRVWGGLHEGARAVLPWHPEMTLLPGFVLYALAAGGLFFSVWRVRHRIFLLAGVLVTMALAMGTRFFGGRFTYVPLFDYVPGWSGLRTPGRMMLWATLLLGLLAAGAVTAFCMRVRELAAERVPPWPGPWLRLATLLPLALVLVEGLNATPQPVVPRQPAAMRTVDGPMLVLPSSQNLDQPVMLWSTDRFQPMVNGGSGFTPRSQAQIREATVSFPDYASVDYLRQIGVKNVVVLRDELEGTPWEGMLDRPVDALGVTREQVGEAVVFRL
;
A
#
# COMPACT_ATOMS: atom_id res chain seq x y z
N MET A 1 -17.58 1.41 0.44
CA MET A 1 -18.34 0.27 0.95
C MET A 1 -19.30 0.75 1.99
N THR A 2 -20.52 0.97 1.63
CA THR A 2 -21.64 1.21 2.53
C THR A 2 -22.60 0.05 2.33
N THR A 3 -22.60 -0.90 3.22
CA THR A 3 -23.65 -1.91 3.31
C THR A 3 -24.83 -1.29 4.03
N GLU A 4 -25.90 -1.01 3.32
CA GLU A 4 -27.19 -0.81 3.94
C GLU A 4 -27.67 -2.14 4.53
N GLN A 5 -27.82 -2.19 5.85
CA GLN A 5 -28.57 -3.28 6.49
C GLN A 5 -30.05 -2.96 6.35
N SER A 6 -30.78 -3.74 5.57
CA SER A 6 -32.22 -3.82 5.62
C SER A 6 -32.66 -4.53 6.88
N GLY A 7 -33.15 -3.77 7.87
CA GLY A 7 -33.81 -4.31 9.03
C GLY A 7 -35.24 -4.74 8.70
N THR A 8 -35.53 -6.02 8.75
CA THR A 8 -36.87 -6.60 8.76
C THR A 8 -37.59 -6.27 10.06
N THR A 9 -38.52 -5.35 10.03
CA THR A 9 -39.47 -5.12 11.13
C THR A 9 -40.76 -5.91 10.86
N GLY A 10 -40.96 -6.93 11.66
CA GLY A 10 -42.25 -7.64 11.78
C GLY A 10 -43.30 -6.74 12.43
N ARG A 11 -44.39 -6.60 11.72
CA ARG A 11 -45.62 -5.90 12.10
C ARG A 11 -46.42 -6.71 13.12
N ARG A 12 -46.83 -6.11 14.24
CA ARG A 12 -48.10 -6.42 14.90
C ARG A 12 -48.75 -5.15 15.45
N SER A 13 -50.01 -5.03 15.07
CA SER A 13 -51.03 -4.03 15.36
C SER A 13 -51.50 -3.95 16.79
N GLY A 14 -51.93 -2.76 17.23
CA GLY A 14 -53.03 -2.66 18.20
C GLY A 14 -52.96 -1.47 19.17
N ALA A 15 -53.76 -0.43 18.84
CA ALA A 15 -54.58 0.43 19.74
C ALA A 15 -53.91 1.33 20.82
N GLU A 16 -54.05 2.62 20.61
CA GLU A 16 -54.17 3.68 21.64
C GLU A 16 -55.43 3.53 22.49
N PRO A 17 -55.54 4.11 23.73
CA PRO A 17 -55.57 5.56 23.95
C PRO A 17 -54.93 6.07 25.28
N ARG A 18 -54.72 7.38 25.34
CA ARG A 18 -54.41 8.25 26.50
C ARG A 18 -55.64 8.51 27.41
N PRO A 19 -55.59 9.25 28.54
CA PRO A 19 -54.50 9.93 29.30
C PRO A 19 -54.63 9.85 30.86
N ASP A 20 -53.75 10.62 31.56
CA ASP A 20 -53.85 11.24 32.90
C ASP A 20 -53.34 10.55 34.17
N GLY A 21 -52.47 11.30 34.90
CA GLY A 21 -52.50 11.37 36.37
C GLY A 21 -51.18 11.22 37.12
N ASP A 22 -50.65 12.36 37.50
CA ASP A 22 -49.89 12.76 38.69
C ASP A 22 -49.41 11.73 39.74
N GLY A 23 -48.19 11.98 40.26
CA GLY A 23 -47.81 11.58 41.61
C GLY A 23 -46.33 11.19 41.84
N ASP A 24 -45.51 12.16 42.21
CA ASP A 24 -44.31 12.02 43.04
C ASP A 24 -44.74 11.95 44.52
N PRO A 25 -44.05 11.49 45.59
CA PRO A 25 -42.58 11.33 45.77
C PRO A 25 -42.12 10.13 46.65
N THR A 26 -40.84 10.13 46.98
CA THR A 26 -40.13 9.59 48.17
C THR A 26 -39.23 8.36 48.02
N ALA A 27 -37.95 8.64 48.17
CA ALA A 27 -36.96 7.75 48.78
C ALA A 27 -37.27 7.61 50.31
N PRO A 28 -36.66 6.76 51.16
CA PRO A 28 -35.28 6.28 51.16
C PRO A 28 -35.12 4.80 51.60
N ASP A 29 -33.96 4.22 51.63
CA ASP A 29 -33.16 3.77 52.78
C ASP A 29 -32.10 2.71 52.45
N ARG A 30 -30.91 3.01 52.91
CA ARG A 30 -29.87 2.04 53.31
C ARG A 30 -30.16 1.52 54.73
N PRO A 31 -29.61 0.42 55.22
CA PRO A 31 -28.33 0.43 55.93
C PRO A 31 -27.43 -0.81 55.69
N ASP A 32 -26.10 -0.61 55.80
CA ASP A 32 -25.18 -0.88 56.92
C ASP A 32 -24.94 -2.36 57.21
N ASP A 33 -23.86 -2.87 57.45
CA ASP A 33 -22.57 -2.73 58.14
C ASP A 33 -21.89 -4.11 58.08
N ALA A 34 -20.71 -4.44 58.30
CA ALA A 34 -19.59 -3.90 59.04
C ALA A 34 -18.36 -4.84 58.90
N THR A 35 -17.24 -4.27 59.08
CA THR A 35 -16.06 -4.63 59.87
C THR A 35 -15.21 -5.82 59.41
N GLY A 36 -13.94 -5.74 59.32
CA GLY A 36 -12.83 -5.06 59.96
C GLY A 36 -11.65 -6.02 59.84
N THR A 37 -10.48 -5.78 59.76
CA THR A 37 -9.45 -5.13 60.53
C THR A 37 -8.09 -5.41 59.95
N ALA A 38 -7.25 -4.40 59.88
CA ALA A 38 -5.77 -4.49 59.82
C ALA A 38 -5.28 -4.13 61.21
N PRO A 39 -3.96 -3.94 61.45
CA PRO A 39 -2.71 -4.61 61.16
C PRO A 39 -2.03 -5.03 62.53
N PRO A 40 -0.77 -4.98 62.94
CA PRO A 40 0.47 -4.41 62.41
C PRO A 40 1.80 -5.16 62.73
N GLY A 41 2.88 -4.55 62.33
CA GLY A 41 4.06 -4.38 63.17
C GLY A 41 5.37 -5.05 62.75
N GLU A 42 6.29 -4.25 62.31
CA GLU A 42 7.53 -3.81 63.00
C GLU A 42 8.57 -4.91 63.23
N GLY A 43 9.75 -4.70 62.86
CA GLY A 43 10.96 -4.07 63.33
C GLY A 43 12.15 -4.81 62.71
N GLY A 44 13.22 -4.26 62.34
CA GLY A 44 14.04 -3.27 62.91
C GLY A 44 15.51 -3.62 62.77
N THR A 45 16.26 -2.61 62.40
CA THR A 45 17.66 -2.30 62.82
C THR A 45 18.82 -3.10 62.18
N ALA A 46 19.70 -2.49 61.46
CA ALA A 46 20.73 -1.46 61.73
C ALA A 46 22.15 -2.00 61.69
N GLY A 47 23.04 -1.23 61.13
CA GLY A 47 24.50 -1.23 61.32
C GLY A 47 25.27 -1.54 60.05
N GLY A 48 26.07 -0.73 59.43
CA GLY A 48 26.89 0.37 59.92
C GLY A 48 28.35 0.14 59.54
N GLY A 49 29.02 1.13 58.95
CA GLY A 49 30.45 1.19 58.82
C GLY A 49 31.01 1.25 57.41
N SER A 50 31.24 2.41 56.80
CA SER A 50 32.41 3.31 56.80
C SER A 50 33.76 2.70 56.39
N GLY A 51 34.38 3.36 55.38
CA GLY A 51 35.81 3.27 55.08
C GLY A 51 36.10 3.57 53.61
N THR A 52 36.27 4.81 53.26
CA THR A 52 37.41 5.58 52.73
C THR A 52 38.59 4.74 52.19
N ASP A 53 39.05 4.94 50.99
CA ASP A 53 40.07 5.83 50.48
C ASP A 53 40.65 5.34 49.12
N ASP A 54 40.80 6.32 48.24
CA ASP A 54 41.91 6.67 47.35
C ASP A 54 42.71 5.58 46.60
N THR A 55 42.84 5.72 45.35
CA THR A 55 43.95 6.26 44.56
C THR A 55 43.89 5.87 43.07
N ALA A 56 43.91 6.91 42.28
CA ALA A 56 44.70 7.17 41.07
C ALA A 56 45.20 6.00 40.16
N GLY A 57 44.86 6.11 38.91
CA GLY A 57 45.87 6.06 37.85
C GLY A 57 45.93 4.80 37.03
N LYS A 58 45.52 4.86 35.82
CA LYS A 58 46.34 4.84 34.59
C LYS A 58 45.54 4.56 33.34
N LYS A 59 45.74 5.45 32.37
CA LYS A 59 45.47 5.26 30.92
C LYS A 59 46.01 3.90 30.47
N ALA A 60 45.19 3.20 29.71
CA ALA A 60 45.63 2.27 28.66
C ALA A 60 44.76 2.48 27.44
N GLU A 61 45.32 3.13 26.45
CA GLU A 61 44.86 3.09 25.08
C GLU A 61 44.95 1.66 24.54
N ALA A 62 43.86 1.04 24.27
CA ALA A 62 43.79 -0.16 23.43
C ALA A 62 43.38 0.29 22.04
N ARG A 63 44.31 0.30 21.12
CA ARG A 63 44.13 0.34 19.68
C ARG A 63 43.36 -0.91 19.27
N ASP A 64 42.13 -0.76 18.80
CA ASP A 64 41.46 -1.77 18.00
C ASP A 64 41.72 -1.48 16.52
N GLU A 65 42.73 -2.11 16.01
CA GLU A 65 42.86 -2.42 14.59
C GLU A 65 41.87 -3.55 14.25
N ALA A 66 40.68 -3.20 13.83
CA ALA A 66 39.77 -4.13 13.18
C ALA A 66 39.96 -4.05 11.67
N ALA A 67 40.58 -5.10 11.16
CA ALA A 67 40.78 -5.40 9.75
C ALA A 67 39.57 -5.13 8.90
N ALA A 68 39.76 -4.27 7.91
CA ALA A 68 38.88 -4.10 6.77
C ALA A 68 39.29 -5.08 5.68
N GLU A 69 38.63 -6.22 5.58
CA GLU A 69 38.50 -6.98 4.34
C GLU A 69 37.24 -6.46 3.66
N GLY A 70 37.31 -5.81 2.57
CA GLY A 70 37.74 -6.16 1.25
C GLY A 70 36.54 -6.50 0.42
N ASP A 71 35.87 -5.51 -0.15
CA ASP A 71 35.19 -5.62 -1.42
C ASP A 71 35.69 -4.47 -2.30
N ALA A 72 36.87 -4.70 -2.86
CA ALA A 72 37.41 -3.92 -3.98
C ALA A 72 36.95 -4.59 -5.26
N HIS A 73 35.81 -4.19 -5.76
CA HIS A 73 35.51 -4.28 -7.19
C HIS A 73 34.51 -3.20 -7.58
N ASP A 74 35.01 -2.39 -8.47
CA ASP A 74 34.33 -1.39 -9.31
C ASP A 74 34.66 0.06 -9.01
N ALA A 75 35.69 0.53 -9.70
CA ALA A 75 35.70 1.85 -10.30
C ALA A 75 36.85 1.97 -11.31
N ARG A 76 36.63 1.52 -12.51
CA ARG A 76 37.30 2.05 -13.70
C ARG A 76 36.25 2.21 -14.79
N THR A 77 35.66 3.37 -14.86
CA THR A 77 35.01 3.85 -16.08
C THR A 77 35.89 4.93 -16.68
N ASN A 78 36.46 4.57 -17.78
CA ASN A 78 36.99 5.42 -18.81
C ASN A 78 35.97 6.50 -19.20
N GLY A 79 36.41 7.75 -19.18
CA GLY A 79 35.84 8.80 -19.99
C GLY A 79 36.86 9.19 -21.04
N GLY A 80 36.73 8.64 -22.22
CA GLY A 80 37.28 9.18 -23.42
C GLY A 80 36.20 9.93 -24.17
N ASP A 81 36.48 11.12 -24.55
CA ASP A 81 36.01 11.82 -25.75
C ASP A 81 36.82 13.10 -25.88
N GLY A 82 37.49 13.34 -26.92
CA GLY A 82 37.10 13.61 -28.28
C GLY A 82 36.94 15.11 -28.50
N GLY A 83 37.80 15.73 -29.21
CA GLY A 83 37.51 17.07 -29.67
C GLY A 83 38.71 17.93 -30.10
N THR A 84 39.10 17.76 -31.33
CA THR A 84 39.49 18.78 -32.34
C THR A 84 40.59 19.80 -32.05
N ALA A 85 41.64 19.59 -32.73
CA ALA A 85 42.31 20.46 -33.75
C ALA A 85 42.60 21.94 -33.44
N ALA A 86 43.80 22.26 -33.61
CA ALA A 86 44.44 23.30 -34.40
C ALA A 86 45.52 24.10 -33.66
N ASP A 87 46.64 24.02 -34.20
CA ASP A 87 47.55 25.00 -34.79
C ASP A 87 48.82 25.36 -34.05
N LYS A 88 49.89 25.11 -34.86
CA LYS A 88 51.14 25.82 -35.09
C LYS A 88 52.25 25.85 -34.05
N ALA A 89 53.30 25.13 -34.50
CA ALA A 89 54.61 25.65 -34.92
C ALA A 89 55.47 26.45 -33.88
N ASP A 90 56.63 26.03 -33.51
CA ASP A 90 57.87 26.27 -34.14
C ASP A 90 59.07 25.86 -33.25
N ALA A 91 60.04 25.28 -33.89
CA ALA A 91 61.48 25.31 -33.70
C ALA A 91 62.13 25.36 -32.29
N GLY A 92 63.04 24.44 -32.09
CA GLY A 92 64.13 24.58 -31.10
C GLY A 92 64.90 23.30 -30.90
N ASP A 93 65.90 23.11 -31.74
CA ASP A 93 66.99 22.15 -31.66
C ASP A 93 67.74 22.28 -30.33
N GLU A 94 67.97 21.22 -29.59
CA GLU A 94 69.24 21.04 -28.88
C GLU A 94 69.42 19.58 -28.45
N ASN A 95 70.39 19.02 -28.97
CA ASN A 95 71.09 17.77 -28.83
C ASN A 95 71.59 17.59 -27.37
N THR A 96 71.09 16.58 -26.60
CA THR A 96 71.82 16.06 -25.48
C THR A 96 71.75 14.53 -25.51
N THR A 97 72.81 13.94 -25.85
CA THR A 97 73.20 12.55 -25.66
C THR A 97 73.06 12.16 -24.14
N GLY A 98 72.04 11.51 -23.80
CA GLY A 98 71.84 10.87 -22.48
C GLY A 98 71.80 9.36 -22.67
N THR A 99 72.75 8.71 -22.07
CA THR A 99 72.98 7.27 -22.00
C THR A 99 71.67 6.49 -21.73
N ALA A 100 71.37 5.55 -22.59
CA ALA A 100 70.35 4.54 -22.40
C ALA A 100 70.71 3.71 -21.16
N ASP A 101 70.01 3.97 -20.07
CA ASP A 101 69.94 3.01 -18.97
C ASP A 101 69.21 1.76 -19.49
N ASP A 102 69.98 0.74 -19.75
CA ASP A 102 69.55 -0.62 -19.97
C ASP A 102 68.93 -1.17 -18.67
N LYS A 103 67.67 -0.79 -18.43
CA LYS A 103 66.86 -1.51 -17.46
C LYS A 103 66.69 -2.90 -18.01
N ALA A 104 67.54 -3.83 -17.53
CA ALA A 104 67.36 -5.24 -17.75
C ALA A 104 65.88 -5.60 -17.57
N ALA A 105 65.25 -6.06 -18.66
CA ALA A 105 63.84 -6.49 -18.61
C ALA A 105 63.75 -7.55 -17.51
N ASP A 106 62.87 -7.35 -16.57
CA ASP A 106 62.61 -8.30 -15.51
C ASP A 106 62.41 -9.68 -16.13
N PRO A 107 63.30 -10.68 -15.84
CA PRO A 107 63.19 -12.03 -16.43
C PRO A 107 61.87 -12.70 -16.20
N TRP A 108 61.08 -12.26 -15.16
CA TRP A 108 59.77 -12.77 -14.80
C TRP A 108 58.62 -12.07 -15.54
N SER A 109 58.86 -11.02 -16.30
CA SER A 109 57.86 -10.32 -17.11
C SER A 109 57.18 -11.24 -18.14
N ALA A 110 57.91 -12.30 -18.59
CA ALA A 110 57.38 -13.33 -19.48
C ALA A 110 56.29 -14.21 -18.81
N PHE A 111 56.27 -14.25 -17.49
CA PHE A 111 55.26 -14.96 -16.70
C PHE A 111 54.19 -14.02 -16.14
N GLY A 112 54.13 -12.79 -16.58
CA GLY A 112 53.05 -11.87 -16.28
C GLY A 112 51.69 -12.47 -16.70
N PRO A 113 50.57 -12.08 -16.05
CA PRO A 113 49.28 -12.60 -16.43
C PRO A 113 49.04 -12.37 -17.93
N ALA A 114 48.71 -13.48 -18.63
CA ALA A 114 48.44 -13.39 -20.06
C ALA A 114 47.41 -12.28 -20.33
N PRO A 115 47.62 -11.47 -21.39
CA PRO A 115 46.66 -10.39 -21.69
C PRO A 115 45.28 -10.99 -21.82
N GLU A 116 44.33 -10.44 -21.05
CA GLU A 116 42.94 -10.94 -21.10
C GLU A 116 42.46 -10.92 -22.55
N PRO A 117 41.92 -12.06 -23.04
CA PRO A 117 41.47 -12.12 -24.42
C PRO A 117 40.41 -11.08 -24.67
N VAL A 118 40.62 -10.19 -25.66
CA VAL A 118 39.64 -9.18 -26.06
C VAL A 118 38.39 -9.88 -26.55
N LEU A 119 37.42 -10.00 -25.66
CA LEU A 119 36.15 -10.67 -25.97
C LEU A 119 35.42 -9.93 -27.08
N GLY A 120 35.01 -10.64 -28.11
CA GLY A 120 34.13 -10.10 -29.15
C GLY A 120 32.85 -9.46 -28.56
N ARG A 121 32.26 -8.46 -29.28
CA ARG A 121 31.04 -7.75 -28.82
C ARG A 121 29.93 -8.68 -28.33
N ALA A 122 29.66 -9.79 -29.05
CA ALA A 122 28.66 -10.79 -28.68
C ALA A 122 28.97 -11.46 -27.34
N ARG A 123 30.21 -11.91 -27.09
CA ARG A 123 30.60 -12.52 -25.81
C ARG A 123 30.55 -11.52 -24.64
N ARG A 124 30.87 -10.23 -24.89
CA ARG A 124 30.70 -9.16 -23.90
C ARG A 124 29.22 -8.93 -23.55
N ALA A 125 28.34 -8.91 -24.56
CA ALA A 125 26.89 -8.80 -24.36
C ALA A 125 26.34 -9.99 -23.56
N VAL A 126 26.69 -11.23 -23.92
CA VAL A 126 26.28 -12.44 -23.20
C VAL A 126 26.74 -12.41 -21.74
N ARG A 127 28.01 -12.02 -21.50
CA ARG A 127 28.51 -11.87 -20.11
C ARG A 127 27.82 -10.73 -19.35
N ALA A 128 27.47 -9.63 -20.01
CA ALA A 128 26.71 -8.53 -19.39
C ALA A 128 25.29 -8.98 -19.03
N VAL A 129 24.59 -9.66 -19.94
CA VAL A 129 23.28 -10.26 -19.68
C VAL A 129 23.35 -11.28 -18.55
N GLY A 130 24.34 -12.20 -18.58
CA GLY A 130 24.53 -13.18 -17.50
C GLY A 130 24.76 -12.51 -16.13
N ARG A 131 25.61 -11.47 -16.07
CA ARG A 131 25.82 -10.70 -14.83
C ARG A 131 24.57 -9.96 -14.37
N PHE A 132 23.77 -9.44 -15.29
CA PHE A 132 22.49 -8.80 -14.99
C PHE A 132 21.50 -9.83 -14.43
N LEU A 133 21.36 -11.00 -15.04
CA LEU A 133 20.43 -12.05 -14.59
C LEU A 133 20.76 -12.59 -13.20
N VAL A 134 22.07 -12.75 -12.88
CA VAL A 134 22.49 -13.20 -11.53
C VAL A 134 22.69 -12.07 -10.53
N HIS A 135 22.39 -10.83 -10.94
CA HIS A 135 22.48 -9.70 -10.03
C HIS A 135 21.44 -9.77 -8.91
N GLU A 136 21.82 -9.39 -7.69
CA GLU A 136 20.94 -9.47 -6.51
C GLU A 136 19.55 -8.87 -6.74
N TRP A 137 19.46 -7.71 -7.39
CA TRP A 137 18.19 -7.02 -7.61
C TRP A 137 17.29 -7.74 -8.62
N THR A 138 17.88 -8.33 -9.66
CA THR A 138 17.13 -9.14 -10.64
C THR A 138 16.60 -10.40 -10.00
N LEU A 139 17.45 -11.13 -9.26
CA LEU A 139 17.02 -12.32 -8.52
C LEU A 139 15.96 -12.01 -7.47
N ALA A 140 16.09 -10.88 -6.77
CA ALA A 140 15.09 -10.44 -5.79
C ALA A 140 13.75 -10.09 -6.46
N ALA A 141 13.77 -9.42 -7.62
CA ALA A 141 12.56 -9.10 -8.37
C ALA A 141 11.87 -10.36 -8.91
N VAL A 142 12.63 -11.30 -9.48
CA VAL A 142 12.09 -12.59 -9.95
C VAL A 142 11.54 -13.42 -8.79
N ALA A 143 12.26 -13.47 -7.66
CA ALA A 143 11.78 -14.15 -6.46
C ALA A 143 10.50 -13.50 -5.91
N ALA A 144 10.39 -12.18 -5.92
CA ALA A 144 9.19 -11.47 -5.49
C ALA A 144 8.00 -11.77 -6.41
N LEU A 145 8.19 -11.84 -7.74
CA LEU A 145 7.16 -12.23 -8.69
C LEU A 145 6.71 -13.68 -8.50
N ALA A 146 7.65 -14.61 -8.39
CA ALA A 146 7.34 -16.01 -8.15
C ALA A 146 6.61 -16.22 -6.82
N LEU A 147 7.06 -15.53 -5.78
CA LEU A 147 6.44 -15.57 -4.47
C LEU A 147 5.03 -14.96 -4.51
N ALA A 148 4.84 -13.84 -5.20
CA ALA A 148 3.52 -13.23 -5.37
C ALA A 148 2.55 -14.18 -6.07
N ALA A 149 2.96 -14.82 -7.18
CA ALA A 149 2.12 -15.81 -7.86
C ALA A 149 1.76 -17.00 -6.96
N ALA A 150 2.69 -17.45 -6.11
CA ALA A 150 2.45 -18.55 -5.17
C ALA A 150 1.53 -18.12 -3.99
N MET A 151 1.80 -16.96 -3.40
CA MET A 151 1.07 -16.47 -2.22
C MET A 151 -0.34 -15.95 -2.53
N THR A 152 -0.59 -15.55 -3.79
CA THR A 152 -1.93 -15.12 -4.26
C THR A 152 -2.67 -16.23 -5.01
N TRP A 153 -2.12 -17.45 -5.05
CA TRP A 153 -2.82 -18.58 -5.68
C TRP A 153 -4.16 -18.83 -4.97
N PRO A 154 -5.30 -19.05 -5.72
CA PRO A 154 -5.39 -19.42 -7.14
C PRO A 154 -5.79 -18.29 -8.11
N THR A 155 -5.56 -17.00 -7.81
CA THR A 155 -5.97 -15.84 -8.64
C THR A 155 -5.63 -16.02 -10.15
N LEU A 156 -4.49 -16.61 -10.47
CA LEU A 156 -4.08 -16.83 -11.86
C LEU A 156 -4.61 -18.14 -12.47
N ARG A 157 -5.47 -18.91 -11.78
CA ARG A 157 -6.03 -20.17 -12.31
C ARG A 157 -7.06 -19.92 -13.42
N TYR A 158 -7.98 -18.97 -13.18
CA TYR A 158 -9.01 -18.55 -14.15
C TYR A 158 -8.99 -17.02 -14.27
N PRO A 159 -7.89 -16.43 -14.78
CA PRO A 159 -7.60 -15.02 -14.58
C PRO A 159 -8.50 -14.06 -15.36
N ARG A 160 -9.36 -14.56 -16.25
CA ARG A 160 -10.34 -13.79 -17.00
C ARG A 160 -11.77 -13.87 -16.45
N HIS A 161 -11.99 -14.77 -15.48
CA HIS A 161 -13.35 -15.14 -15.06
C HIS A 161 -13.59 -15.06 -13.56
N THR A 162 -12.54 -14.99 -12.74
CA THR A 162 -12.65 -14.89 -11.29
C THR A 162 -11.93 -13.67 -10.76
N LEU A 163 -12.40 -13.15 -9.64
CA LEU A 163 -11.80 -12.03 -8.92
C LEU A 163 -11.53 -12.43 -7.45
N PRO A 164 -10.47 -11.91 -6.82
CA PRO A 164 -10.15 -12.25 -5.43
C PRO A 164 -11.13 -11.57 -4.47
N GLN A 165 -11.55 -12.30 -3.45
CA GLN A 165 -12.43 -11.96 -2.33
C GLN A 165 -13.90 -11.88 -2.72
N ASP A 166 -14.27 -10.99 -3.62
CA ASP A 166 -15.63 -10.79 -4.13
C ASP A 166 -15.59 -10.29 -5.58
N TYR A 167 -16.74 -10.06 -6.19
CA TYR A 167 -16.83 -9.49 -7.55
C TYR A 167 -17.40 -8.06 -7.56
N TRP A 168 -17.48 -7.38 -6.40
CA TRP A 168 -17.98 -6.00 -6.29
C TRP A 168 -16.85 -4.99 -6.45
N ASP A 169 -16.12 -4.66 -5.39
CA ASP A 169 -15.02 -3.68 -5.45
C ASP A 169 -13.93 -4.02 -6.47
N PRO A 170 -13.53 -5.29 -6.66
CA PRO A 170 -12.62 -5.63 -7.75
C PRO A 170 -13.17 -5.31 -9.14
N SER A 171 -14.51 -5.42 -9.38
CA SER A 171 -15.13 -5.03 -10.64
C SER A 171 -15.07 -3.52 -10.88
N LEU A 172 -15.37 -2.72 -9.84
CA LEU A 172 -15.18 -1.26 -9.89
C LEU A 172 -13.75 -0.91 -10.28
N GLN A 173 -12.76 -1.53 -9.64
CA GLN A 173 -11.34 -1.22 -9.87
C GLN A 173 -10.85 -1.72 -11.24
N ALA A 174 -11.37 -2.84 -11.72
CA ALA A 174 -11.13 -3.33 -13.08
C ALA A 174 -11.70 -2.37 -14.13
N TRP A 175 -12.90 -1.83 -13.89
CA TRP A 175 -13.52 -0.80 -14.72
C TRP A 175 -12.69 0.50 -14.69
N GLN A 176 -12.23 0.97 -13.52
CA GLN A 176 -11.42 2.18 -13.41
C GLN A 176 -10.14 2.14 -14.28
N MET A 177 -9.44 1.01 -14.24
CA MET A 177 -8.27 0.81 -15.12
C MET A 177 -8.67 0.76 -16.60
N ALA A 178 -9.82 0.13 -16.95
CA ALA A 178 -10.30 0.06 -18.30
C ALA A 178 -10.75 1.43 -18.82
N TRP A 179 -11.50 2.20 -18.00
CA TRP A 179 -11.92 3.56 -18.33
C TRP A 179 -10.72 4.46 -18.60
N SER A 180 -9.76 4.52 -17.70
CA SER A 180 -8.57 5.36 -17.87
C SER A 180 -7.82 5.04 -19.16
N GLY A 181 -7.66 3.77 -19.51
CA GLY A 181 -7.02 3.37 -20.76
C GLY A 181 -7.86 3.68 -22.01
N HIS A 182 -9.18 3.57 -21.93
CA HIS A 182 -10.11 3.93 -23.01
C HIS A 182 -10.07 5.44 -23.27
N ILE A 183 -10.34 6.24 -22.25
CA ILE A 183 -10.52 7.68 -22.42
C ILE A 183 -9.21 8.40 -22.79
N LEU A 184 -8.07 7.92 -22.34
CA LEU A 184 -6.77 8.48 -22.73
C LEU A 184 -6.45 8.28 -24.22
N ARG A 185 -7.11 7.32 -24.89
CA ARG A 185 -6.97 7.08 -26.35
C ARG A 185 -8.03 7.80 -27.17
N THR A 186 -9.20 8.07 -26.61
CA THR A 186 -10.36 8.61 -27.33
C THR A 186 -10.54 10.10 -27.08
N ASP A 187 -10.68 10.51 -25.80
CA ASP A 187 -10.86 11.91 -25.41
C ASP A 187 -10.27 12.15 -24.00
N PRO A 188 -8.96 12.44 -23.89
CA PRO A 188 -8.32 12.66 -22.60
C PRO A 188 -8.89 13.81 -21.76
N ALA A 189 -9.58 14.78 -22.41
CA ALA A 189 -10.20 15.89 -21.68
C ALA A 189 -11.37 15.43 -20.81
N MET A 190 -12.01 14.33 -21.17
CA MET A 190 -13.13 13.73 -20.47
C MET A 190 -12.72 12.69 -19.42
N LEU A 191 -11.43 12.62 -19.04
CA LEU A 191 -10.91 11.63 -18.09
C LEU A 191 -11.77 11.51 -16.82
N TRP A 192 -12.18 12.63 -16.25
CA TRP A 192 -12.90 12.70 -15.00
C TRP A 192 -14.42 12.55 -15.11
N HIS A 193 -14.96 12.61 -16.36
CA HIS A 193 -16.38 12.47 -16.68
C HIS A 193 -16.65 11.06 -17.22
N ALA A 194 -16.74 10.09 -16.30
CA ALA A 194 -16.87 8.70 -16.69
C ALA A 194 -18.25 8.37 -17.26
N ASN A 195 -18.34 7.23 -17.93
CA ASN A 195 -19.58 6.74 -18.56
C ASN A 195 -20.64 6.24 -17.57
N THR A 196 -20.35 6.24 -16.29
CA THR A 196 -21.23 5.77 -15.19
C THR A 196 -21.73 6.94 -14.36
N PHE A 197 -22.80 6.71 -13.56
CA PHE A 197 -23.47 7.75 -12.77
C PHE A 197 -24.14 8.86 -13.61
N TYR A 198 -24.55 8.57 -14.84
CA TYR A 198 -25.27 9.55 -15.66
C TYR A 198 -26.50 10.09 -14.92
N PRO A 199 -26.75 11.42 -14.89
CA PRO A 199 -26.08 12.48 -15.65
C PRO A 199 -24.94 13.20 -14.90
N GLU A 200 -24.36 12.60 -13.88
CA GLU A 200 -23.35 13.26 -13.03
C GLU A 200 -22.02 13.52 -13.75
N ASN A 201 -21.38 14.63 -13.39
CA ASN A 201 -20.04 14.97 -13.82
C ASN A 201 -19.01 14.59 -12.76
N TRP A 202 -17.75 14.49 -13.15
CA TRP A 202 -16.61 14.15 -12.28
C TRP A 202 -16.71 12.78 -11.63
N SER A 203 -17.56 11.90 -12.17
CA SER A 203 -17.90 10.60 -11.59
C SER A 203 -16.69 9.65 -11.43
N PHE A 204 -15.62 9.83 -12.21
CA PHE A 204 -14.39 9.07 -12.04
C PHE A 204 -13.70 9.37 -10.70
N ALA A 205 -13.88 10.56 -10.12
CA ALA A 205 -13.31 10.97 -8.84
C ALA A 205 -14.20 10.63 -7.62
N PHE A 206 -15.23 9.80 -7.77
CA PHE A 206 -16.08 9.38 -6.63
C PHE A 206 -15.39 8.37 -5.69
N SER A 207 -14.23 7.85 -6.07
CA SER A 207 -13.34 7.06 -5.22
C SER A 207 -11.88 7.16 -5.71
N ASP A 208 -10.96 6.41 -5.08
CA ASP A 208 -9.57 6.25 -5.56
C ASP A 208 -9.57 5.66 -6.98
N THR A 209 -8.77 6.23 -7.89
CA THR A 209 -8.92 5.98 -9.35
C THR A 209 -7.96 4.98 -9.94
N LEU A 210 -6.92 4.55 -9.22
CA LEU A 210 -5.83 3.70 -9.74
C LEU A 210 -5.17 4.25 -11.02
N LEU A 211 -5.19 5.59 -11.21
CA LEU A 211 -4.72 6.23 -12.44
C LEU A 211 -3.26 5.89 -12.78
N GLY A 212 -2.43 5.60 -11.77
CA GLY A 212 -1.06 5.11 -11.97
C GLY A 212 -0.97 3.80 -12.77
N TYR A 213 -2.06 3.06 -12.92
CA TYR A 213 -2.18 1.86 -13.75
C TYR A 213 -2.83 2.12 -15.13
N ALA A 214 -3.11 3.36 -15.49
CA ALA A 214 -3.68 3.70 -16.80
C ALA A 214 -2.94 3.08 -18.00
N PRO A 215 -1.58 2.97 -18.01
CA PRO A 215 -0.89 2.27 -19.08
C PRO A 215 -1.31 0.81 -19.27
N ALA A 216 -1.66 0.09 -18.19
CA ALA A 216 -2.21 -1.25 -18.30
C ALA A 216 -3.61 -1.25 -18.90
N GLY A 217 -4.40 -0.20 -18.69
CA GLY A 217 -5.70 0.04 -19.28
C GLY A 217 -5.70 0.14 -20.81
N LEU A 218 -4.54 0.43 -21.41
CA LEU A 218 -4.39 0.50 -22.87
C LEU A 218 -4.45 -0.88 -23.56
N ILE A 219 -4.37 -1.99 -22.81
CA ILE A 219 -4.28 -3.34 -23.35
C ILE A 219 -5.61 -4.07 -23.18
N GLY A 220 -6.22 -4.50 -24.30
CA GLY A 220 -7.46 -5.27 -24.33
C GLY A 220 -8.72 -4.44 -24.09
N VAL A 221 -9.86 -4.95 -24.55
CA VAL A 221 -11.19 -4.33 -24.46
C VAL A 221 -12.17 -5.36 -23.92
N GLY A 222 -13.19 -4.90 -23.19
CA GLY A 222 -14.26 -5.72 -22.65
C GLY A 222 -13.99 -6.31 -21.25
N PRO A 223 -15.04 -6.88 -20.63
CA PRO A 223 -15.02 -7.32 -19.23
C PRO A 223 -13.94 -8.36 -18.93
N GLU A 224 -13.78 -9.38 -19.76
CA GLU A 224 -12.79 -10.44 -19.54
C GLU A 224 -11.34 -9.92 -19.54
N HIS A 225 -11.03 -8.92 -20.41
CA HIS A 225 -9.72 -8.28 -20.42
C HIS A 225 -9.53 -7.35 -19.22
N ALA A 226 -10.60 -6.71 -18.75
CA ALA A 226 -10.56 -5.89 -17.56
C ALA A 226 -10.28 -6.75 -16.31
N VAL A 227 -10.93 -7.92 -16.17
CA VAL A 227 -10.70 -8.90 -15.14
C VAL A 227 -9.27 -9.46 -15.21
N LEU A 228 -8.79 -9.87 -16.39
CA LEU A 228 -7.41 -10.34 -16.59
C LEU A 228 -6.40 -9.30 -16.14
N ARG A 229 -6.59 -8.05 -16.52
CA ARG A 229 -5.73 -6.92 -16.17
C ARG A 229 -5.70 -6.69 -14.66
N TYR A 230 -6.88 -6.70 -14.02
CA TYR A 230 -6.98 -6.61 -12.57
C TYR A 230 -6.15 -7.70 -11.87
N ASN A 231 -6.33 -8.96 -12.25
CA ASN A 231 -5.62 -10.09 -11.65
C ASN A 231 -4.11 -10.03 -11.85
N ILE A 232 -3.65 -9.56 -13.02
CA ILE A 232 -2.22 -9.32 -13.25
C ILE A 232 -1.71 -8.21 -12.33
N MET A 233 -2.42 -7.07 -12.24
CA MET A 233 -2.02 -5.96 -11.36
C MET A 233 -2.08 -6.35 -9.89
N PHE A 234 -3.03 -7.20 -9.47
CA PHE A 234 -3.11 -7.75 -8.13
C PHE A 234 -1.85 -8.52 -7.74
N VAL A 235 -1.38 -9.43 -8.60
CA VAL A 235 -0.14 -10.18 -8.38
C VAL A 235 1.09 -9.25 -8.42
N LEU A 236 1.13 -8.30 -9.36
CA LEU A 236 2.23 -7.34 -9.47
C LEU A 236 2.30 -6.38 -8.28
N ALA A 237 1.16 -5.98 -7.70
CA ALA A 237 1.10 -5.16 -6.50
C ALA A 237 1.77 -5.87 -5.31
N HIS A 238 1.45 -7.15 -5.07
CA HIS A 238 2.10 -7.95 -4.04
C HIS A 238 3.60 -8.15 -4.31
N ALA A 239 3.98 -8.41 -5.57
CA ALA A 239 5.38 -8.52 -5.94
C ALA A 239 6.16 -7.23 -5.67
N LEU A 240 5.57 -6.07 -6.02
CA LEU A 240 6.18 -4.77 -5.80
C LEU A 240 6.27 -4.42 -4.30
N ALA A 241 5.25 -4.78 -3.50
CA ALA A 241 5.27 -4.62 -2.06
C ALA A 241 6.42 -5.40 -1.42
N ALA A 242 6.56 -6.70 -1.77
CA ALA A 242 7.65 -7.54 -1.29
C ALA A 242 9.02 -7.02 -1.74
N PHE A 243 9.17 -6.67 -3.01
CA PHE A 243 10.40 -6.14 -3.57
C PHE A 243 10.76 -4.77 -2.97
N GLY A 244 9.81 -3.84 -2.89
CA GLY A 244 10.03 -2.50 -2.35
C GLY A 244 10.51 -2.52 -0.90
N ALA A 245 9.87 -3.31 -0.05
CA ALA A 245 10.28 -3.45 1.36
C ALA A 245 11.61 -4.19 1.50
N TYR A 246 11.89 -5.19 0.66
CA TYR A 246 13.20 -5.82 0.55
C TYR A 246 14.28 -4.78 0.24
N VAL A 247 14.10 -3.99 -0.82
CA VAL A 247 15.05 -2.95 -1.28
C VAL A 247 15.28 -1.92 -0.18
N LEU A 248 14.21 -1.49 0.52
CA LEU A 248 14.33 -0.56 1.64
C LEU A 248 15.17 -1.15 2.77
N ALA A 249 14.85 -2.36 3.24
CA ALA A 249 15.60 -3.00 4.31
C ALA A 249 17.08 -3.19 3.93
N ARG A 250 17.37 -3.60 2.68
CA ARG A 250 18.75 -3.72 2.15
C ARG A 250 19.46 -2.37 2.11
N GLN A 251 18.81 -1.30 1.63
CA GLN A 251 19.38 0.05 1.62
C GLN A 251 19.69 0.54 3.03
N LEU A 252 18.83 0.23 3.99
CA LEU A 252 19.02 0.57 5.39
C LEU A 252 20.15 -0.25 6.08
N GLY A 253 20.61 -1.34 5.45
CA GLY A 253 21.78 -2.11 5.89
C GLY A 253 21.47 -3.49 6.47
N ALA A 254 20.26 -4.02 6.23
CA ALA A 254 19.93 -5.41 6.53
C ALA A 254 20.63 -6.40 5.60
N GLY A 255 20.87 -7.62 6.07
CA GLY A 255 21.31 -8.74 5.25
C GLY A 255 20.23 -9.22 4.28
N ARG A 256 20.56 -10.12 3.33
CA ARG A 256 19.60 -10.62 2.33
C ARG A 256 18.38 -11.28 2.97
N ILE A 257 18.59 -12.17 3.92
CA ILE A 257 17.48 -12.89 4.59
C ILE A 257 16.64 -11.93 5.43
N GLY A 258 17.28 -11.00 6.19
CA GLY A 258 16.53 -9.97 6.91
C GLY A 258 15.72 -9.07 5.98
N GLY A 259 16.28 -8.71 4.82
CA GLY A 259 15.53 -7.99 3.77
C GLY A 259 14.34 -8.80 3.25
N ALA A 260 14.52 -10.12 3.01
CA ALA A 260 13.44 -11.00 2.55
C ALA A 260 12.31 -11.11 3.60
N VAL A 261 12.65 -11.17 4.90
CA VAL A 261 11.65 -11.14 5.98
C VAL A 261 10.87 -9.82 5.97
N ALA A 262 11.53 -8.67 5.82
CA ALA A 262 10.82 -7.38 5.70
C ALA A 262 9.92 -7.33 4.47
N GLY A 263 10.39 -7.86 3.32
CA GLY A 263 9.59 -7.94 2.09
C GLY A 263 8.37 -8.83 2.25
N ALA A 264 8.55 -10.03 2.78
CA ALA A 264 7.48 -10.99 3.00
C ALA A 264 6.45 -10.50 4.01
N SER A 265 6.89 -9.98 5.15
CA SER A 265 5.98 -9.45 6.18
C SER A 265 5.17 -8.24 5.71
N PHE A 266 5.74 -7.39 4.85
CA PHE A 266 5.04 -6.22 4.32
C PHE A 266 4.02 -6.58 3.25
N ALA A 267 4.31 -7.56 2.39
CA ALA A 267 3.44 -7.94 1.28
C ALA A 267 2.36 -8.96 1.67
N TYR A 268 2.62 -9.81 2.68
CA TYR A 268 1.78 -10.95 3.01
C TYR A 268 1.38 -10.99 4.50
N ALA A 269 1.35 -9.82 5.16
CA ALA A 269 0.80 -9.72 6.51
C ALA A 269 -0.66 -10.23 6.55
N PRO A 270 -1.07 -11.05 7.54
CA PRO A 270 -2.41 -11.59 7.60
C PRO A 270 -3.53 -10.57 7.43
N TRP A 271 -3.42 -9.36 8.00
CA TRP A 271 -4.44 -8.31 7.88
C TRP A 271 -4.71 -7.86 6.43
N LEU A 272 -3.71 -7.98 5.53
CA LEU A 272 -3.87 -7.62 4.12
C LEU A 272 -4.81 -8.58 3.38
N LEU A 273 -5.04 -9.78 3.91
CA LEU A 273 -5.95 -10.74 3.31
C LEU A 273 -7.40 -10.23 3.33
N ALA A 274 -7.80 -9.49 4.39
CA ALA A 274 -9.09 -8.80 4.42
C ALA A 274 -9.22 -7.66 3.40
N GLN A 275 -8.11 -7.22 2.83
CA GLN A 275 -8.06 -6.17 1.82
C GLN A 275 -7.90 -6.70 0.38
N ALA A 276 -8.11 -8.01 0.17
CA ALA A 276 -7.90 -8.64 -1.13
C ALA A 276 -8.80 -8.05 -2.24
N GLY A 277 -9.99 -7.54 -1.89
CA GLY A 277 -10.85 -6.78 -2.80
C GLY A 277 -10.41 -5.33 -3.09
N HIS A 278 -9.41 -4.81 -2.38
CA HIS A 278 -9.02 -3.40 -2.43
C HIS A 278 -7.63 -3.21 -3.07
N LEU A 279 -7.51 -3.34 -4.38
CA LEU A 279 -6.24 -3.22 -5.11
C LEU A 279 -5.51 -1.89 -4.82
N HIS A 280 -6.23 -0.78 -4.60
CA HIS A 280 -5.65 0.51 -4.25
C HIS A 280 -4.90 0.49 -2.89
N ILE A 281 -5.31 -0.35 -1.95
CA ILE A 281 -4.62 -0.56 -0.67
C ILE A 281 -3.43 -1.50 -0.82
N LEU A 282 -3.60 -2.57 -1.59
CA LEU A 282 -2.54 -3.55 -1.87
C LEU A 282 -1.41 -2.96 -2.71
N SER A 283 -1.71 -1.91 -3.49
CA SER A 283 -0.75 -1.19 -4.35
C SER A 283 0.14 -0.23 -3.56
N ASN A 284 0.74 -0.71 -2.47
CA ASN A 284 1.51 0.06 -1.51
C ASN A 284 3.04 -0.06 -1.69
N GLY A 285 3.51 -0.88 -2.62
CA GLY A 285 4.92 -1.21 -2.81
C GLY A 285 5.79 -0.02 -3.25
N GLY A 286 5.20 1.00 -3.86
CA GLY A 286 5.89 2.24 -4.23
C GLY A 286 6.37 3.03 -3.01
N ILE A 287 5.68 2.92 -1.86
CA ILE A 287 6.08 3.59 -0.61
C ILE A 287 7.49 3.17 -0.16
N PRO A 288 7.75 1.89 0.18
CA PRO A 288 9.07 1.49 0.59
C PRO A 288 10.11 1.62 -0.53
N LEU A 289 9.72 1.47 -1.79
CA LEU A 289 10.63 1.67 -2.92
C LEU A 289 11.09 3.12 -3.03
N ALA A 290 10.17 4.10 -2.97
CA ALA A 290 10.49 5.53 -2.99
C ALA A 290 11.41 5.90 -1.82
N LEU A 291 11.09 5.42 -0.59
CA LEU A 291 11.93 5.63 0.59
C LEU A 291 13.33 5.04 0.43
N ALA A 292 13.45 3.86 -0.16
CA ALA A 292 14.74 3.24 -0.45
C ALA A 292 15.57 4.06 -1.44
N MET A 293 14.93 4.55 -2.51
CA MET A 293 15.58 5.36 -3.54
C MET A 293 16.00 6.73 -3.00
N LEU A 294 15.16 7.39 -2.21
CA LEU A 294 15.51 8.64 -1.50
C LEU A 294 16.67 8.42 -0.53
N ALA A 295 16.61 7.37 0.30
CA ALA A 295 17.71 7.02 1.21
C ALA A 295 19.01 6.73 0.45
N ARG A 296 18.95 6.05 -0.69
CA ARG A 296 20.10 5.79 -1.58
C ARG A 296 20.62 7.08 -2.17
N GLY A 297 19.74 7.94 -2.66
CA GLY A 297 20.09 9.24 -3.23
C GLY A 297 20.86 10.11 -2.24
N HIS A 298 20.43 10.13 -0.99
CA HIS A 298 21.08 10.89 0.09
C HIS A 298 22.27 10.16 0.73
N GLY A 299 22.56 8.92 0.36
CA GLY A 299 23.64 8.13 0.94
C GLY A 299 23.42 7.79 2.40
N TRP A 300 22.14 7.61 2.82
CA TRP A 300 21.74 7.35 4.19
C TRP A 300 21.40 5.87 4.44
N SER A 301 21.67 5.41 5.67
CA SER A 301 21.40 4.05 6.12
C SER A 301 21.24 4.02 7.64
N LEU A 302 20.34 3.16 8.15
CA LEU A 302 20.18 2.98 9.60
C LEU A 302 21.45 2.39 10.25
N ARG A 303 22.05 1.40 9.57
CA ARG A 303 23.22 0.70 10.10
C ARG A 303 24.48 1.55 10.05
N TYR A 304 24.73 2.18 8.90
CA TYR A 304 26.00 2.84 8.61
C TYR A 304 25.92 4.37 8.72
N GLY A 305 24.74 4.92 8.97
CA GLY A 305 24.52 6.36 9.01
C GLY A 305 24.68 7.04 7.66
N TYR A 306 25.07 8.31 7.68
CA TYR A 306 25.23 9.15 6.51
C TYR A 306 26.60 8.93 5.86
N ARG A 307 26.62 8.62 4.54
CA ARG A 307 27.81 8.35 3.73
C ARG A 307 27.87 9.30 2.51
N PRO A 308 28.53 10.47 2.64
CA PRO A 308 28.55 11.49 1.61
C PRO A 308 29.06 11.01 0.24
N ARG A 309 30.04 10.10 0.24
CA ARG A 309 30.62 9.53 -0.98
C ARG A 309 29.66 8.62 -1.77
N ARG A 310 28.57 8.18 -1.15
CA ARG A 310 27.55 7.30 -1.76
C ARG A 310 26.30 8.06 -2.21
N ARG A 311 26.32 9.39 -2.20
CA ARG A 311 25.20 10.22 -2.70
C ARG A 311 25.06 10.09 -4.21
N HIS A 312 23.81 10.09 -4.69
CA HIS A 312 23.53 9.99 -6.11
C HIS A 312 22.21 10.71 -6.45
N ALA A 313 22.31 11.87 -7.08
CA ALA A 313 21.15 12.73 -7.38
C ALA A 313 20.05 12.03 -8.20
N GLY A 314 20.44 11.17 -9.16
CA GLY A 314 19.48 10.43 -9.98
C GLY A 314 18.59 9.50 -9.17
N TRP A 315 19.11 8.85 -8.10
CA TRP A 315 18.28 8.03 -7.22
C TRP A 315 17.32 8.86 -6.37
N ALA A 316 17.73 10.06 -5.93
CA ALA A 316 16.83 10.96 -5.20
C ALA A 316 15.69 11.42 -6.12
N PHE A 317 16.00 11.88 -7.33
CA PHE A 317 14.99 12.30 -8.31
C PHE A 317 14.02 11.16 -8.66
N ALA A 318 14.54 9.97 -8.99
CA ALA A 318 13.72 8.79 -9.28
C ALA A 318 12.86 8.39 -8.08
N GLY A 319 13.34 8.54 -6.83
CA GLY A 319 12.54 8.31 -5.63
C GLY A 319 11.33 9.23 -5.54
N TRP A 320 11.47 10.50 -5.89
CA TRP A 320 10.34 11.45 -5.96
C TRP A 320 9.35 11.07 -7.06
N LEU A 321 9.82 10.61 -8.23
CA LEU A 321 8.93 10.16 -9.31
C LEU A 321 8.14 8.91 -8.91
N VAL A 322 8.78 7.95 -8.22
CA VAL A 322 8.08 6.77 -7.67
C VAL A 322 7.07 7.19 -6.60
N ALA A 323 7.39 8.18 -5.77
CA ALA A 323 6.44 8.73 -4.81
C ALA A 323 5.23 9.39 -5.50
N ALA A 324 5.44 10.15 -6.57
CA ALA A 324 4.37 10.75 -7.37
C ALA A 324 3.49 9.68 -8.03
N TRP A 325 4.10 8.63 -8.58
CA TRP A 325 3.37 7.48 -9.11
C TRP A 325 2.56 6.77 -8.02
N GLN A 326 3.13 6.54 -6.83
CA GLN A 326 2.39 5.93 -5.72
C GLN A 326 1.17 6.76 -5.31
N LEU A 327 1.27 8.08 -5.31
CA LEU A 327 0.15 8.97 -5.01
C LEU A 327 -0.98 8.86 -6.05
N SER A 328 -0.64 8.63 -7.32
CA SER A 328 -1.62 8.46 -8.40
C SER A 328 -2.39 7.13 -8.38
N LEU A 329 -2.03 6.20 -7.50
CA LEU A 329 -2.77 4.96 -7.28
C LEU A 329 -3.98 5.14 -6.35
N GLY A 330 -3.95 6.16 -5.47
CA GLY A 330 -5.05 6.50 -4.59
C GLY A 330 -4.62 7.37 -3.43
N PHE A 331 -5.51 8.24 -2.99
CA PHE A 331 -5.29 9.10 -1.82
C PHE A 331 -5.45 8.36 -0.50
N GLY A 332 -6.18 7.24 -0.48
CA GLY A 332 -6.42 6.47 0.75
C GLY A 332 -5.14 6.09 1.51
N ILE A 333 -4.08 5.71 0.78
CA ILE A 333 -2.74 5.47 1.35
C ILE A 333 -1.72 6.52 0.89
N GLY A 334 -1.97 7.20 -0.23
CA GLY A 334 -1.08 8.20 -0.80
C GLY A 334 -1.01 9.49 0.01
N LEU A 335 -2.12 9.93 0.59
CA LEU A 335 -2.17 11.16 1.38
C LEU A 335 -1.36 11.06 2.69
N PRO A 336 -1.50 10.01 3.52
CA PRO A 336 -0.60 9.81 4.66
C PRO A 336 0.87 9.72 4.26
N PHE A 337 1.17 9.13 3.11
CA PHE A 337 2.52 9.07 2.56
C PHE A 337 3.04 10.46 2.18
N ALA A 338 2.23 11.30 1.55
CA ALA A 338 2.59 12.67 1.21
C ALA A 338 2.91 13.51 2.47
N TYR A 339 2.10 13.41 3.51
CA TYR A 339 2.36 14.10 4.78
C TYR A 339 3.61 13.58 5.50
N MET A 340 3.86 12.27 5.46
CA MET A 340 5.09 11.67 6.00
C MET A 340 6.34 12.20 5.26
N LEU A 341 6.28 12.29 3.92
CA LEU A 341 7.38 12.87 3.13
C LEU A 341 7.57 14.36 3.42
N ALA A 342 6.47 15.15 3.48
CA ALA A 342 6.52 16.57 3.84
C ALA A 342 7.13 16.77 5.23
N GLY A 343 6.72 15.99 6.23
CA GLY A 343 7.30 15.99 7.57
C GLY A 343 8.80 15.63 7.55
N THR A 344 9.19 14.64 6.77
CA THR A 344 10.60 14.25 6.60
C THR A 344 11.44 15.38 6.00
N VAL A 345 10.92 16.07 4.97
CA VAL A 345 11.56 17.24 4.36
C VAL A 345 11.68 18.37 5.39
N LEU A 346 10.60 18.67 6.11
CA LEU A 346 10.60 19.71 7.15
C LEU A 346 11.68 19.43 8.21
N VAL A 347 11.73 18.21 8.73
CA VAL A 347 12.77 17.78 9.70
C VAL A 347 14.15 17.92 9.10
N ALA A 348 14.36 17.50 7.84
CA ALA A 348 15.65 17.63 7.17
C ALA A 348 16.08 19.11 7.02
N VAL A 349 15.16 20.01 6.65
CA VAL A 349 15.38 21.46 6.53
C VAL A 349 15.71 22.07 7.89
N VAL A 350 14.94 21.75 8.93
CA VAL A 350 15.20 22.24 10.29
C VAL A 350 16.58 21.79 10.78
N LEU A 351 16.89 20.51 10.63
CA LEU A 351 18.21 19.96 10.99
C LEU A 351 19.35 20.62 10.21
N TRP A 352 19.10 20.95 8.92
CA TRP A 352 20.08 21.69 8.12
C TRP A 352 20.29 23.12 8.66
N PHE A 353 19.24 23.84 8.97
CA PHE A 353 19.33 25.19 9.57
C PHE A 353 20.05 25.19 10.91
N VAL A 354 19.73 24.24 11.81
CA VAL A 354 20.37 24.08 13.13
C VAL A 354 21.85 23.75 12.99
N ARG A 355 22.21 22.90 12.02
CA ARG A 355 23.57 22.37 11.87
C ARG A 355 24.41 23.15 10.83
N ARG A 356 23.83 24.09 10.07
CA ARG A 356 24.53 24.79 8.97
C ARG A 356 25.82 25.49 9.39
N ARG A 357 25.90 25.94 10.65
CA ARG A 357 27.12 26.58 11.20
C ARG A 357 28.26 25.58 11.47
N ARG A 358 27.93 24.30 11.66
CA ARG A 358 28.88 23.22 11.99
C ARG A 358 29.25 22.35 10.81
N VAL A 359 28.42 22.29 9.77
CA VAL A 359 28.61 21.43 8.58
C VAL A 359 28.75 22.28 7.34
N LYS A 360 30.00 22.38 6.82
CA LYS A 360 30.26 23.03 5.54
C LYS A 360 29.66 22.22 4.40
N ARG A 361 28.59 22.74 3.74
CA ARG A 361 27.93 22.22 2.53
C ARG A 361 27.42 20.78 2.65
N PRO A 362 26.32 20.53 3.37
CA PRO A 362 25.75 19.17 3.54
C PRO A 362 25.25 18.56 2.23
N PHE A 363 24.82 19.39 1.25
CA PHE A 363 24.26 18.95 -0.03
C PHE A 363 25.05 19.53 -1.21
N GLY A 364 25.36 18.68 -2.20
CA GLY A 364 25.88 19.16 -3.49
C GLY A 364 24.73 19.76 -4.32
N ARG A 365 25.04 20.75 -5.19
CA ARG A 365 24.05 21.41 -6.05
C ARG A 365 23.18 20.41 -6.84
N ARG A 366 23.76 19.34 -7.38
CA ARG A 366 23.04 18.32 -8.16
C ARG A 366 21.98 17.60 -7.31
N LEU A 367 22.29 17.24 -6.06
CA LEU A 367 21.34 16.58 -5.17
C LEU A 367 20.23 17.54 -4.75
N PHE A 368 20.57 18.78 -4.41
CA PHE A 368 19.59 19.82 -4.09
C PHE A 368 18.60 20.05 -5.25
N LEU A 369 19.11 20.17 -6.49
CA LEU A 369 18.23 20.33 -7.66
C LEU A 369 17.37 19.10 -7.89
N ALA A 370 17.90 17.89 -7.67
CA ALA A 370 17.11 16.66 -7.79
C ALA A 370 15.95 16.62 -6.78
N ASP A 371 16.18 17.08 -5.54
CA ASP A 371 15.11 17.14 -4.52
C ASP A 371 14.12 18.26 -4.82
N VAL A 372 14.57 19.42 -5.28
CA VAL A 372 13.67 20.54 -5.64
C VAL A 372 12.78 20.15 -6.83
N PHE A 373 13.37 19.69 -7.94
CA PHE A 373 12.59 19.34 -9.12
C PHE A 373 11.73 18.08 -8.90
N GLY A 374 12.27 17.08 -8.19
CA GLY A 374 11.51 15.89 -7.83
C GLY A 374 10.36 16.18 -6.87
N GLY A 375 10.61 16.99 -5.84
CA GLY A 375 9.59 17.43 -4.90
C GLY A 375 8.51 18.31 -5.55
N LEU A 376 8.91 19.21 -6.48
CA LEU A 376 7.95 20.00 -7.26
C LEU A 376 7.12 19.10 -8.18
N ALA A 377 7.71 18.11 -8.84
CA ALA A 377 6.98 17.17 -9.66
C ALA A 377 5.97 16.36 -8.81
N PHE A 378 6.39 15.89 -7.63
CA PHE A 378 5.50 15.23 -6.68
C PHE A 378 4.34 16.13 -6.24
N ALA A 379 4.64 17.38 -5.85
CA ALA A 379 3.62 18.35 -5.45
C ALA A 379 2.66 18.70 -6.58
N ALA A 380 3.18 18.89 -7.81
CA ALA A 380 2.37 19.18 -8.98
C ALA A 380 1.41 18.03 -9.33
N VAL A 381 1.90 16.78 -9.29
CA VAL A 381 1.05 15.60 -9.48
C VAL A 381 -0.01 15.52 -8.38
N GLY A 382 0.38 15.73 -7.12
CA GLY A 382 -0.56 15.72 -6.01
C GLY A 382 -1.65 16.79 -6.14
N ALA A 383 -1.28 18.02 -6.48
CA ALA A 383 -2.21 19.12 -6.70
C ALA A 383 -3.15 18.84 -7.89
N ALA A 384 -2.61 18.38 -9.03
CA ALA A 384 -3.41 18.05 -10.19
C ALA A 384 -4.43 16.95 -9.92
N LEU A 385 -4.04 15.93 -9.17
CA LEU A 385 -4.95 14.84 -8.77
C LEU A 385 -5.97 15.26 -7.71
N ALA A 386 -5.66 16.25 -6.86
CA ALA A 386 -6.58 16.71 -5.81
C ALA A 386 -7.74 17.57 -6.35
N VAL A 387 -7.52 18.31 -7.47
CA VAL A 387 -8.54 19.19 -8.06
C VAL A 387 -9.88 18.50 -8.30
N PRO A 388 -9.97 17.32 -8.95
CA PRO A 388 -11.25 16.64 -9.17
C PRO A 388 -11.97 16.26 -7.87
N TYR A 389 -11.23 15.86 -6.83
CA TYR A 389 -11.82 15.51 -5.53
C TYR A 389 -12.40 16.75 -4.80
N PHE A 390 -11.74 17.90 -4.90
CA PHE A 390 -12.31 19.15 -4.38
C PHE A 390 -13.58 19.56 -5.15
N ARG A 391 -13.59 19.36 -6.47
CA ARG A 391 -14.81 19.59 -7.27
C ARG A 391 -15.95 18.66 -6.89
N VAL A 392 -15.65 17.39 -6.62
CA VAL A 392 -16.65 16.45 -6.12
C VAL A 392 -17.17 16.84 -4.75
N ALA A 393 -16.31 17.30 -3.82
CA ALA A 393 -16.73 17.75 -2.51
C ALA A 393 -17.64 19.02 -2.59
N GLU A 394 -17.35 19.94 -3.52
CA GLU A 394 -18.20 21.12 -3.78
C GLU A 394 -19.58 20.73 -4.34
N LEU A 395 -19.63 19.76 -5.27
CA LEU A 395 -20.86 19.34 -5.95
C LEU A 395 -21.71 18.38 -5.10
N HIS A 396 -21.06 17.60 -4.27
CA HIS A 396 -21.68 16.52 -3.48
C HIS A 396 -21.34 16.64 -1.99
N PRO A 397 -22.00 17.53 -1.22
CA PRO A 397 -21.73 17.67 0.23
C PRO A 397 -21.92 16.36 1.03
N ASN A 398 -22.75 15.44 0.51
CA ASN A 398 -22.93 14.11 1.10
C ASN A 398 -21.76 13.14 0.85
N ALA A 399 -20.75 13.54 0.11
CA ALA A 399 -19.49 12.81 -0.01
C ALA A 399 -18.55 13.05 1.19
N GLU A 400 -18.75 14.13 1.96
CA GLU A 400 -17.98 14.42 3.17
C GLU A 400 -18.23 13.36 4.24
N ARG A 401 -17.15 12.96 4.93
CA ARG A 401 -17.22 11.99 6.02
C ARG A 401 -17.41 12.71 7.35
N THR A 402 -18.16 12.10 8.23
CA THR A 402 -18.35 12.55 9.60
C THR A 402 -17.44 11.80 10.58
N LEU A 403 -17.24 12.35 11.77
CA LEU A 403 -16.55 11.61 12.84
C LEU A 403 -17.31 10.34 13.26
N GLY A 404 -18.63 10.30 13.05
CA GLY A 404 -19.45 9.10 13.21
C GLY A 404 -19.06 8.00 12.24
N ASP A 405 -18.90 8.35 10.95
CA ASP A 405 -18.44 7.41 9.93
C ASP A 405 -17.03 6.86 10.26
N ILE A 406 -16.12 7.74 10.69
CA ILE A 406 -14.79 7.33 11.14
C ILE A 406 -14.89 6.37 12.33
N GLY A 407 -15.79 6.68 13.30
CA GLY A 407 -16.02 5.85 14.49
C GLY A 407 -16.48 4.44 14.15
N LEU A 408 -17.35 4.30 13.15
CA LEU A 408 -17.85 3.02 12.66
C LEU A 408 -16.73 2.10 12.17
N TYR A 409 -15.71 2.66 11.53
CA TYR A 409 -14.55 1.92 10.99
C TYR A 409 -13.31 1.98 11.88
N SER A 410 -13.39 2.54 13.08
CA SER A 410 -12.29 2.62 14.03
C SER A 410 -12.11 1.31 14.78
N PRO A 411 -10.98 0.59 14.62
CA PRO A 411 -10.77 -0.70 15.26
C PRO A 411 -10.45 -0.57 16.74
N PRO A 412 -10.89 -1.52 17.58
CA PRO A 412 -10.42 -1.65 18.95
C PRO A 412 -9.00 -2.22 19.00
N ALA A 413 -8.33 -2.12 20.15
CA ALA A 413 -6.98 -2.66 20.33
C ALA A 413 -6.90 -4.20 20.11
N SER A 414 -7.98 -4.94 20.38
CA SER A 414 -8.07 -6.37 20.09
C SER A 414 -7.94 -6.68 18.61
N GLY A 415 -8.31 -5.75 17.71
CA GLY A 415 -8.17 -5.91 16.27
C GLY A 415 -6.72 -6.15 15.83
N PHE A 416 -5.72 -5.61 16.51
CA PHE A 416 -4.31 -5.84 16.20
C PHE A 416 -3.85 -7.28 16.46
N PHE A 417 -4.62 -8.05 17.19
CA PHE A 417 -4.36 -9.46 17.49
C PHE A 417 -5.40 -10.40 16.84
N THR A 418 -6.30 -9.85 16.02
CA THR A 418 -7.35 -10.60 15.34
C THR A 418 -7.05 -10.70 13.86
N ALA A 419 -6.99 -11.93 13.35
CA ALA A 419 -6.80 -12.21 11.93
C ALA A 419 -8.14 -12.25 11.18
N PRO A 420 -8.14 -11.92 9.87
CA PRO A 420 -9.32 -12.05 9.02
C PRO A 420 -9.64 -13.52 8.71
N ALA A 421 -10.86 -13.75 8.21
CA ALA A 421 -11.36 -15.08 7.85
C ALA A 421 -10.52 -15.74 6.72
N GLU A 422 -10.00 -14.94 5.83
CA GLU A 422 -9.18 -15.32 4.68
C GLU A 422 -7.77 -15.82 5.06
N SER A 423 -7.38 -15.73 6.33
CA SER A 423 -6.13 -16.33 6.82
C SER A 423 -6.27 -17.83 6.95
N ARG A 424 -5.46 -18.59 6.21
CA ARG A 424 -5.47 -20.07 6.28
C ARG A 424 -5.04 -20.59 7.66
N VAL A 425 -4.12 -19.89 8.32
CA VAL A 425 -3.58 -20.30 9.62
C VAL A 425 -4.48 -19.86 10.78
N TRP A 426 -4.88 -18.59 10.76
CA TRP A 426 -5.57 -17.97 11.92
C TRP A 426 -7.06 -17.80 11.71
N GLY A 427 -7.58 -17.97 10.48
CA GLY A 427 -8.97 -17.68 10.14
C GLY A 427 -9.97 -18.39 11.03
N GLY A 428 -9.91 -19.71 11.15
CA GLY A 428 -10.78 -20.49 12.02
C GLY A 428 -10.56 -20.24 13.51
N LEU A 429 -9.29 -20.10 13.94
CA LEU A 429 -8.93 -19.89 15.34
C LEU A 429 -9.42 -18.55 15.91
N HIS A 430 -9.57 -17.53 15.05
CA HIS A 430 -9.98 -16.18 15.46
C HIS A 430 -11.45 -15.86 15.17
N GLU A 431 -12.28 -16.86 14.86
CA GLU A 431 -13.71 -16.66 14.55
C GLU A 431 -14.45 -15.96 15.70
N GLY A 432 -14.31 -16.44 16.92
CA GLY A 432 -14.92 -15.81 18.10
C GLY A 432 -14.39 -14.40 18.37
N ALA A 433 -13.11 -14.14 18.12
CA ALA A 433 -12.53 -12.81 18.26
C ALA A 433 -13.05 -11.83 17.17
N ARG A 434 -13.34 -12.31 15.97
CA ARG A 434 -13.97 -11.51 14.92
C ARG A 434 -15.43 -11.21 15.18
N ALA A 435 -16.18 -12.15 15.73
CA ALA A 435 -17.61 -12.01 15.95
C ALA A 435 -18.01 -10.76 16.77
N VAL A 436 -17.09 -10.27 17.62
CA VAL A 436 -17.30 -9.05 18.42
C VAL A 436 -16.86 -7.77 17.73
N LEU A 437 -16.31 -7.85 16.51
CA LEU A 437 -15.87 -6.68 15.74
C LEU A 437 -17.03 -6.22 14.83
N PRO A 438 -17.46 -4.94 14.92
CA PRO A 438 -18.59 -4.44 14.11
C PRO A 438 -18.33 -4.51 12.60
N TRP A 439 -17.08 -4.36 12.16
CA TRP A 439 -16.72 -4.33 10.74
C TRP A 439 -15.43 -5.12 10.50
N HIS A 440 -15.57 -6.42 10.23
CA HIS A 440 -14.46 -7.37 10.14
C HIS A 440 -13.35 -6.93 9.15
N PRO A 441 -13.64 -6.54 7.89
CA PRO A 441 -12.60 -6.26 6.91
C PRO A 441 -11.62 -5.14 7.29
N GLU A 442 -12.10 -4.11 8.01
CA GLU A 442 -11.28 -2.95 8.39
C GLU A 442 -10.77 -3.01 9.84
N MET A 443 -11.21 -4.02 10.62
CA MET A 443 -10.87 -4.16 12.04
C MET A 443 -9.99 -5.37 12.36
N THR A 444 -9.79 -6.31 11.44
CA THR A 444 -8.90 -7.46 11.61
C THR A 444 -7.48 -7.09 11.17
N LEU A 445 -6.67 -6.61 12.11
CA LEU A 445 -5.42 -5.92 11.84
C LEU A 445 -4.16 -6.68 12.27
N LEU A 446 -4.21 -8.01 12.45
CA LEU A 446 -3.05 -8.81 12.84
C LEU A 446 -1.96 -8.78 11.75
N PRO A 447 -0.76 -8.24 12.03
CA PRO A 447 0.35 -8.26 11.06
C PRO A 447 1.11 -9.60 11.04
N GLY A 448 0.82 -10.47 11.99
CA GLY A 448 1.43 -11.78 12.23
C GLY A 448 2.11 -11.86 13.59
N PHE A 449 1.87 -12.94 14.32
CA PHE A 449 2.50 -13.18 15.63
C PHE A 449 4.00 -13.44 15.48
N VAL A 450 4.41 -14.12 14.40
CA VAL A 450 5.83 -14.29 14.07
C VAL A 450 6.50 -12.93 13.84
N LEU A 451 5.82 -12.02 13.12
CA LEU A 451 6.35 -10.68 12.92
C LEU A 451 6.47 -9.90 14.24
N TYR A 452 5.49 -9.98 15.12
CA TYR A 452 5.59 -9.38 16.46
C TYR A 452 6.75 -9.96 17.26
N ALA A 453 6.92 -11.28 17.27
CA ALA A 453 8.03 -11.93 17.99
C ALA A 453 9.41 -11.52 17.44
N LEU A 454 9.55 -11.50 16.10
CA LEU A 454 10.79 -11.07 15.45
C LEU A 454 11.09 -9.59 15.69
N ALA A 455 10.07 -8.72 15.66
CA ALA A 455 10.22 -7.30 15.93
C ALA A 455 10.58 -7.04 17.42
N ALA A 456 9.92 -7.73 18.35
CA ALA A 456 10.27 -7.70 19.77
C ALA A 456 11.72 -8.16 20.01
N GLY A 457 12.12 -9.29 19.41
CA GLY A 457 13.52 -9.73 19.41
C GLY A 457 14.46 -8.67 18.82
N GLY A 458 14.01 -7.92 17.80
CA GLY A 458 14.75 -6.83 17.17
C GLY A 458 14.98 -5.61 18.07
N LEU A 459 14.22 -5.44 19.14
CA LEU A 459 14.46 -4.40 20.14
C LEU A 459 15.68 -4.71 21.01
N PHE A 460 15.95 -6.00 21.28
CA PHE A 460 17.04 -6.43 22.15
C PHE A 460 18.27 -6.87 21.34
N PHE A 461 18.06 -7.59 20.24
CA PHE A 461 19.11 -8.17 19.42
C PHE A 461 18.97 -7.76 17.96
N SER A 462 19.80 -6.82 17.49
CA SER A 462 19.66 -6.23 16.17
C SER A 462 20.96 -5.59 15.66
N VAL A 463 21.08 -5.50 14.33
CA VAL A 463 22.16 -4.71 13.69
C VAL A 463 21.91 -3.19 13.76
N TRP A 464 20.73 -2.78 14.18
CA TRP A 464 20.39 -1.36 14.33
C TRP A 464 20.88 -0.82 15.67
N ARG A 465 21.34 0.44 15.68
CA ARG A 465 21.69 1.13 16.94
C ARG A 465 20.44 1.30 17.82
N VAL A 466 20.59 1.24 19.14
CA VAL A 466 19.48 1.33 20.11
C VAL A 466 18.54 2.51 19.82
N ARG A 467 19.08 3.71 19.57
CA ARG A 467 18.27 4.89 19.22
C ARG A 467 17.36 4.66 18.02
N HIS A 468 17.83 3.93 16.99
CA HIS A 468 17.01 3.66 15.79
C HIS A 468 15.92 2.62 16.09
N ARG A 469 16.19 1.65 16.98
CA ARG A 469 15.17 0.69 17.45
C ARG A 469 14.05 1.42 18.20
N ILE A 470 14.41 2.37 19.09
CA ILE A 470 13.45 3.20 19.83
C ILE A 470 12.61 4.05 18.86
N PHE A 471 13.22 4.67 17.85
CA PHE A 471 12.46 5.44 16.84
C PHE A 471 11.52 4.56 16.03
N LEU A 472 11.94 3.36 15.62
CA LEU A 472 11.06 2.41 14.93
C LEU A 472 9.91 1.97 15.83
N LEU A 473 10.16 1.65 17.10
CA LEU A 473 9.12 1.31 18.07
C LEU A 473 8.16 2.48 18.30
N ALA A 474 8.67 3.68 18.50
CA ALA A 474 7.82 4.88 18.64
C ALA A 474 6.95 5.08 17.39
N GLY A 475 7.50 4.88 16.19
CA GLY A 475 6.73 4.91 14.96
C GLY A 475 5.62 3.84 14.92
N VAL A 476 5.91 2.60 15.35
CA VAL A 476 4.90 1.53 15.47
C VAL A 476 3.76 1.97 16.40
N LEU A 477 4.10 2.45 17.60
CA LEU A 477 3.09 2.86 18.59
C LEU A 477 2.24 4.03 18.10
N VAL A 478 2.85 5.04 17.47
CA VAL A 478 2.12 6.18 16.89
C VAL A 478 1.18 5.73 15.77
N THR A 479 1.66 4.89 14.86
CA THR A 479 0.84 4.42 13.74
C THR A 479 -0.28 3.47 14.19
N MET A 480 -0.07 2.65 15.22
CA MET A 480 -1.13 1.84 15.83
C MET A 480 -2.16 2.72 16.55
N ALA A 481 -1.72 3.75 17.29
CA ALA A 481 -2.64 4.71 17.90
C ALA A 481 -3.49 5.46 16.86
N LEU A 482 -2.89 5.86 15.74
CA LEU A 482 -3.61 6.46 14.61
C LEU A 482 -4.58 5.47 13.96
N ALA A 483 -4.18 4.19 13.83
CA ALA A 483 -5.02 3.13 13.28
C ALA A 483 -6.28 2.89 14.11
N MET A 484 -6.25 3.12 15.42
CA MET A 484 -7.43 3.02 16.29
C MET A 484 -8.45 4.16 16.07
N GLY A 485 -8.12 5.19 15.31
CA GLY A 485 -9.04 6.29 15.00
C GLY A 485 -9.66 6.91 16.25
N THR A 486 -10.98 6.96 16.30
CA THR A 486 -11.73 7.51 17.46
C THR A 486 -11.73 6.57 18.67
N ARG A 487 -11.36 5.29 18.54
CA ARG A 487 -11.29 4.37 19.70
C ARG A 487 -10.10 4.68 20.62
N PHE A 488 -9.06 5.37 20.16
CA PHE A 488 -7.94 5.78 21.00
C PHE A 488 -8.27 7.10 21.71
N PHE A 489 -8.69 7.05 22.97
CA PHE A 489 -9.10 8.23 23.78
C PHE A 489 -10.06 9.17 23.05
N GLY A 490 -11.08 8.63 22.38
CA GLY A 490 -12.01 9.44 21.56
C GLY A 490 -11.38 10.06 20.31
N GLY A 491 -10.17 9.66 19.94
CA GLY A 491 -9.41 10.29 18.85
C GLY A 491 -8.83 11.68 19.17
N ARG A 492 -9.09 12.21 20.36
CA ARG A 492 -8.79 13.60 20.75
C ARG A 492 -7.33 14.00 20.55
N PHE A 493 -6.39 13.08 20.80
CA PHE A 493 -4.95 13.35 20.74
C PHE A 493 -4.30 12.81 19.47
N THR A 494 -5.05 12.16 18.59
CA THR A 494 -4.52 11.47 17.42
C THR A 494 -5.28 11.82 16.15
N TYR A 495 -6.43 11.21 15.92
CA TYR A 495 -7.15 11.26 14.66
C TYR A 495 -7.96 12.54 14.46
N VAL A 496 -8.66 13.02 15.51
CA VAL A 496 -9.51 14.22 15.43
C VAL A 496 -8.73 15.48 15.04
N PRO A 497 -7.56 15.80 15.63
CA PRO A 497 -6.77 16.94 15.16
C PRO A 497 -6.33 16.83 13.69
N LEU A 498 -6.07 15.62 13.20
CA LEU A 498 -5.76 15.44 11.77
C LEU A 498 -7.00 15.64 10.91
N PHE A 499 -8.14 15.14 11.34
CA PHE A 499 -9.43 15.30 10.68
C PHE A 499 -9.81 16.78 10.54
N ASP A 500 -9.66 17.56 11.62
CA ASP A 500 -10.08 18.96 11.65
C ASP A 500 -9.10 19.92 10.95
N TYR A 501 -7.80 19.67 11.06
CA TYR A 501 -6.78 20.66 10.66
C TYR A 501 -5.91 20.24 9.48
N VAL A 502 -5.91 18.97 9.07
CA VAL A 502 -5.03 18.50 7.99
C VAL A 502 -5.82 18.33 6.69
N PRO A 503 -5.55 19.14 5.65
CA PRO A 503 -6.32 19.13 4.41
C PRO A 503 -6.46 17.73 3.79
N GLY A 504 -7.69 17.36 3.45
CA GLY A 504 -8.02 16.06 2.84
C GLY A 504 -8.01 14.87 3.80
N TRP A 505 -7.58 15.03 5.06
CA TRP A 505 -7.60 13.94 6.04
C TRP A 505 -9.03 13.50 6.39
N SER A 506 -9.99 14.42 6.38
CA SER A 506 -11.42 14.14 6.55
C SER A 506 -12.00 13.19 5.49
N GLY A 507 -11.35 13.05 4.33
CA GLY A 507 -11.72 12.07 3.31
C GLY A 507 -11.31 10.63 3.65
N LEU A 508 -10.44 10.40 4.65
CA LEU A 508 -9.94 9.08 5.03
C LEU A 508 -10.88 8.41 6.04
N ARG A 509 -11.79 7.56 5.55
CA ARG A 509 -12.83 6.91 6.36
C ARG A 509 -12.31 5.80 7.29
N THR A 510 -11.23 5.10 6.92
CA THR A 510 -10.79 3.83 7.53
C THR A 510 -9.42 3.98 8.20
N PRO A 511 -9.39 4.38 9.50
CA PRO A 511 -8.15 4.56 10.24
C PRO A 511 -7.28 3.30 10.31
N GLY A 512 -7.89 2.11 10.36
CA GLY A 512 -7.22 0.80 10.42
C GLY A 512 -6.13 0.62 9.35
N ARG A 513 -6.26 1.28 8.19
CA ARG A 513 -5.27 1.25 7.10
C ARG A 513 -3.91 1.85 7.46
N MET A 514 -3.82 2.62 8.56
CA MET A 514 -2.53 3.05 9.13
C MET A 514 -1.67 1.86 9.59
N MET A 515 -2.25 0.67 9.75
CA MET A 515 -1.53 -0.57 10.02
C MET A 515 -0.47 -0.91 8.96
N LEU A 516 -0.61 -0.38 7.75
CA LEU A 516 0.41 -0.46 6.70
C LEU A 516 1.78 0.05 7.20
N TRP A 517 1.78 1.19 7.86
CA TRP A 517 3.00 1.80 8.40
C TRP A 517 3.56 1.02 9.58
N ALA A 518 2.70 0.56 10.49
CA ALA A 518 3.11 -0.29 11.60
C ALA A 518 3.77 -1.57 11.07
N THR A 519 3.17 -2.21 10.07
CA THR A 519 3.70 -3.43 9.43
C THR A 519 5.09 -3.20 8.82
N LEU A 520 5.28 -2.07 8.11
CA LEU A 520 6.58 -1.73 7.53
C LEU A 520 7.65 -1.53 8.62
N LEU A 521 7.33 -0.81 9.68
CA LEU A 521 8.26 -0.54 10.79
C LEU A 521 8.59 -1.80 11.60
N LEU A 522 7.59 -2.66 11.86
CA LEU A 522 7.78 -3.99 12.46
C LEU A 522 8.69 -4.86 11.58
N GLY A 523 8.45 -4.86 10.26
CA GLY A 523 9.28 -5.56 9.28
C GLY A 523 10.75 -5.09 9.31
N LEU A 524 10.99 -3.79 9.49
CA LEU A 524 12.34 -3.25 9.65
C LEU A 524 12.99 -3.68 10.96
N LEU A 525 12.25 -3.71 12.08
CA LEU A 525 12.78 -4.25 13.37
C LEU A 525 13.14 -5.74 13.22
N ALA A 526 12.25 -6.53 12.64
CA ALA A 526 12.46 -7.94 12.35
C ALA A 526 13.67 -8.18 11.43
N ALA A 527 13.84 -7.35 10.39
CA ALA A 527 14.98 -7.42 9.47
C ALA A 527 16.31 -7.20 10.22
N GLY A 528 16.31 -6.30 11.18
CA GLY A 528 17.47 -6.05 12.05
C GLY A 528 17.84 -7.26 12.90
N ALA A 529 16.85 -7.90 13.53
CA ALA A 529 17.01 -9.12 14.32
C ALA A 529 17.55 -10.28 13.48
N VAL A 530 16.88 -10.59 12.39
CA VAL A 530 17.25 -11.72 11.51
C VAL A 530 18.63 -11.50 10.90
N THR A 531 18.99 -10.26 10.57
CA THR A 531 20.35 -9.96 10.09
C THR A 531 21.39 -10.24 11.16
N ALA A 532 21.15 -9.82 12.41
CA ALA A 532 22.06 -10.09 13.52
C ALA A 532 22.18 -11.60 13.79
N PHE A 533 21.07 -12.32 13.76
CA PHE A 533 21.05 -13.78 13.87
C PHE A 533 21.89 -14.47 12.78
N CYS A 534 21.70 -14.08 11.50
CA CYS A 534 22.49 -14.62 10.41
C CYS A 534 23.99 -14.32 10.53
N MET A 535 24.36 -13.14 11.07
CA MET A 535 25.76 -12.81 11.35
C MET A 535 26.32 -13.71 12.45
N ARG A 536 25.57 -13.90 13.54
CA ARG A 536 26.00 -14.78 14.64
C ARG A 536 26.18 -16.23 14.20
N VAL A 537 25.27 -16.75 13.33
CA VAL A 537 25.43 -18.08 12.74
C VAL A 537 26.72 -18.20 11.91
N ARG A 538 27.06 -17.15 11.15
CA ARG A 538 28.32 -17.14 10.36
C ARG A 538 29.55 -17.09 11.26
N GLU A 539 29.56 -16.30 12.33
CA GLU A 539 30.64 -16.25 13.31
C GLU A 539 30.87 -17.62 13.94
N LEU A 540 29.79 -18.25 14.45
CA LEU A 540 29.87 -19.60 15.03
C LEU A 540 30.31 -20.67 14.02
N ALA A 541 30.00 -20.49 12.74
CA ALA A 541 30.43 -21.43 11.70
C ALA A 541 31.89 -21.23 11.28
N ALA A 542 32.42 -20.02 11.41
CA ALA A 542 33.81 -19.72 11.07
C ALA A 542 34.81 -20.44 12.00
N GLU A 543 34.40 -20.78 13.22
CA GLU A 543 35.20 -21.54 14.21
C GLU A 543 35.21 -23.05 13.92
N ARG A 544 34.48 -23.54 12.92
CA ARG A 544 34.36 -24.97 12.58
C ARG A 544 35.30 -25.38 11.46
N VAL A 545 35.58 -26.67 11.37
CA VAL A 545 36.32 -27.29 10.24
C VAL A 545 35.40 -28.27 9.51
N PRO A 546 35.05 -27.99 8.25
CA PRO A 546 35.33 -26.80 7.42
C PRO A 546 34.58 -25.54 7.92
N PRO A 547 35.06 -24.31 7.64
CA PRO A 547 34.51 -23.06 8.19
C PRO A 547 33.23 -22.61 7.48
N TRP A 548 32.32 -23.53 7.22
CA TRP A 548 31.05 -23.26 6.55
C TRP A 548 29.87 -23.64 7.43
N PRO A 549 28.77 -22.86 7.41
CA PRO A 549 27.55 -23.31 8.09
C PRO A 549 27.09 -24.62 7.47
N GLY A 550 26.89 -25.64 8.31
CA GLY A 550 26.30 -26.91 7.88
C GLY A 550 24.88 -26.69 7.28
N PRO A 551 24.35 -27.68 6.52
CA PRO A 551 23.04 -27.55 5.86
C PRO A 551 21.93 -27.13 6.84
N TRP A 552 21.90 -27.72 8.02
CA TRP A 552 20.90 -27.42 9.05
C TRP A 552 21.00 -25.99 9.59
N LEU A 553 22.19 -25.43 9.76
CA LEU A 553 22.37 -24.02 10.15
C LEU A 553 21.95 -23.06 9.05
N ARG A 554 22.15 -23.42 7.78
CA ARG A 554 21.65 -22.64 6.65
C ARG A 554 20.12 -22.64 6.60
N LEU A 555 19.50 -23.81 6.80
CA LEU A 555 18.05 -23.95 6.90
C LEU A 555 17.49 -23.13 8.08
N ALA A 556 18.14 -23.19 9.25
CA ALA A 556 17.73 -22.41 10.41
C ALA A 556 17.71 -20.90 10.14
N THR A 557 18.61 -20.38 9.29
CA THR A 557 18.58 -18.95 8.92
C THR A 557 17.40 -18.56 8.06
N LEU A 558 16.77 -19.51 7.35
CA LEU A 558 15.56 -19.30 6.54
C LEU A 558 14.26 -19.49 7.33
N LEU A 559 14.32 -20.09 8.52
CA LEU A 559 13.15 -20.37 9.35
C LEU A 559 12.30 -19.11 9.63
N PRO A 560 12.87 -17.92 10.00
CA PRO A 560 12.07 -16.72 10.19
C PRO A 560 11.27 -16.32 8.95
N LEU A 561 11.87 -16.44 7.76
CA LEU A 561 11.18 -16.16 6.50
C LEU A 561 10.06 -17.17 6.24
N ALA A 562 10.35 -18.47 6.42
CA ALA A 562 9.35 -19.52 6.23
C ALA A 562 8.14 -19.34 7.17
N LEU A 563 8.37 -19.03 8.44
CA LEU A 563 7.29 -18.81 9.41
C LEU A 563 6.42 -17.60 9.06
N VAL A 564 7.03 -16.48 8.63
CA VAL A 564 6.29 -15.29 8.16
C VAL A 564 5.43 -15.63 6.94
N LEU A 565 5.96 -16.40 5.98
CA LEU A 565 5.20 -16.82 4.80
C LEU A 565 4.06 -17.78 5.14
N VAL A 566 4.26 -18.69 6.09
CA VAL A 566 3.21 -19.60 6.56
C VAL A 566 2.05 -18.82 7.19
N GLU A 567 2.34 -17.81 8.04
CA GLU A 567 1.28 -16.97 8.60
C GLU A 567 0.50 -16.17 7.54
N GLY A 568 1.17 -15.80 6.44
CA GLY A 568 0.58 -15.07 5.32
C GLY A 568 -0.16 -15.94 4.29
N LEU A 569 -0.28 -17.26 4.51
CA LEU A 569 -1.03 -18.14 3.58
C LEU A 569 -2.51 -17.75 3.54
N ASN A 570 -3.02 -17.57 2.31
CA ASN A 570 -4.38 -17.16 2.07
C ASN A 570 -5.36 -18.32 1.91
N ALA A 571 -6.63 -18.06 2.24
CA ALA A 571 -7.81 -18.84 1.91
C ALA A 571 -8.87 -17.93 1.23
N THR A 572 -8.40 -16.91 0.50
CA THR A 572 -9.23 -15.89 -0.15
C THR A 572 -10.16 -16.53 -1.19
N PRO A 573 -11.48 -16.29 -1.11
CA PRO A 573 -12.43 -16.74 -2.13
C PRO A 573 -12.09 -16.18 -3.52
N GLN A 574 -12.50 -16.90 -4.55
CA GLN A 574 -12.30 -16.51 -5.96
C GLN A 574 -13.62 -16.68 -6.72
N PRO A 575 -14.65 -15.87 -6.43
CA PRO A 575 -15.93 -16.00 -7.10
C PRO A 575 -15.82 -15.73 -8.60
N VAL A 576 -16.70 -16.39 -9.35
CA VAL A 576 -16.85 -16.16 -10.80
C VAL A 576 -17.58 -14.85 -11.02
N VAL A 577 -17.03 -14.02 -11.88
CA VAL A 577 -17.63 -12.75 -12.27
C VAL A 577 -18.88 -13.04 -13.14
N PRO A 578 -20.04 -12.45 -12.83
CA PRO A 578 -21.22 -12.57 -13.67
C PRO A 578 -20.96 -12.10 -15.10
N ARG A 579 -21.51 -12.82 -16.08
CA ARG A 579 -21.33 -12.48 -17.49
C ARG A 579 -22.17 -11.28 -17.88
N GLN A 580 -21.66 -10.48 -18.81
CA GLN A 580 -22.40 -9.36 -19.37
C GLN A 580 -23.66 -9.87 -20.10
N PRO A 581 -24.86 -9.38 -19.74
CA PRO A 581 -26.09 -9.71 -20.43
C PRO A 581 -26.06 -9.31 -21.92
N ALA A 582 -26.59 -10.15 -22.81
CA ALA A 582 -26.63 -9.87 -24.24
C ALA A 582 -27.37 -8.55 -24.56
N ALA A 583 -28.39 -8.23 -23.78
CA ALA A 583 -29.16 -6.99 -23.90
C ALA A 583 -28.29 -5.72 -23.83
N MET A 584 -27.28 -5.67 -22.96
CA MET A 584 -26.39 -4.50 -22.87
C MET A 584 -25.54 -4.25 -24.12
N ARG A 585 -25.40 -5.25 -24.99
CA ARG A 585 -24.66 -5.13 -26.27
C ARG A 585 -25.55 -4.62 -27.39
N THR A 586 -26.88 -4.71 -27.25
CA THR A 586 -27.86 -4.38 -28.28
C THR A 586 -28.48 -2.99 -28.15
N VAL A 587 -28.34 -2.36 -26.97
CA VAL A 587 -28.88 -1.03 -26.68
C VAL A 587 -27.81 0.03 -26.66
N ASP A 588 -28.22 1.26 -27.02
CA ASP A 588 -27.36 2.45 -26.89
C ASP A 588 -27.77 3.26 -25.67
N GLY A 589 -26.77 3.86 -24.98
CA GLY A 589 -27.00 4.70 -23.82
C GLY A 589 -27.57 6.09 -24.16
N PRO A 590 -27.98 6.85 -23.14
CA PRO A 590 -27.95 6.53 -21.70
C PRO A 590 -28.92 5.40 -21.33
N MET A 591 -28.45 4.45 -20.52
CA MET A 591 -29.23 3.32 -20.05
C MET A 591 -29.26 3.20 -18.52
N LEU A 592 -30.32 2.58 -18.01
CA LEU A 592 -30.43 2.14 -16.62
C LEU A 592 -30.54 0.61 -16.60
N VAL A 593 -29.74 -0.04 -15.76
CA VAL A 593 -29.84 -1.49 -15.50
C VAL A 593 -30.52 -1.69 -14.14
N LEU A 594 -31.54 -2.51 -14.09
CA LEU A 594 -32.30 -2.86 -12.89
C LEU A 594 -32.19 -4.36 -12.58
N PRO A 595 -32.14 -4.75 -11.31
CA PRO A 595 -32.16 -3.90 -10.11
C PRO A 595 -30.86 -3.12 -9.92
N SER A 596 -30.93 -1.99 -9.18
CA SER A 596 -29.79 -1.10 -8.95
C SER A 596 -29.54 -0.90 -7.45
N SER A 597 -28.31 -1.18 -7.04
CA SER A 597 -27.79 -0.86 -5.72
C SER A 597 -26.31 -0.57 -5.83
N GLN A 598 -25.67 -0.09 -4.77
CA GLN A 598 -24.24 0.20 -4.80
C GLN A 598 -23.40 -1.02 -5.22
N ASN A 599 -23.72 -2.20 -4.68
CA ASN A 599 -22.97 -3.42 -4.95
C ASN A 599 -23.36 -4.04 -6.31
N LEU A 600 -24.66 -4.08 -6.66
CA LEU A 600 -25.11 -4.61 -7.95
C LEU A 600 -24.61 -3.79 -9.14
N ASP A 601 -24.42 -2.49 -8.97
CA ASP A 601 -23.96 -1.61 -10.03
C ASP A 601 -22.46 -1.79 -10.35
N GLN A 602 -21.63 -2.31 -9.45
CA GLN A 602 -20.20 -2.49 -9.70
C GLN A 602 -19.90 -3.54 -10.80
N PRO A 603 -20.51 -4.72 -10.84
CA PRO A 603 -20.45 -5.60 -12.02
C PRO A 603 -21.00 -4.97 -13.29
N VAL A 604 -22.08 -4.16 -13.18
CA VAL A 604 -22.65 -3.43 -14.33
C VAL A 604 -21.63 -2.44 -14.92
N MET A 605 -20.89 -1.72 -14.06
CA MET A 605 -19.78 -0.87 -14.50
C MET A 605 -18.71 -1.68 -15.23
N LEU A 606 -18.33 -2.85 -14.71
CA LEU A 606 -17.36 -3.74 -15.39
C LEU A 606 -17.89 -4.17 -16.79
N TRP A 607 -19.18 -4.54 -16.91
CA TRP A 607 -19.76 -4.91 -18.18
C TRP A 607 -19.74 -3.78 -19.20
N SER A 608 -19.83 -2.51 -18.75
CA SER A 608 -19.77 -1.35 -19.64
C SER A 608 -18.43 -1.22 -20.38
N THR A 609 -17.37 -1.90 -19.94
CA THR A 609 -16.04 -1.85 -20.56
C THR A 609 -16.00 -2.42 -21.98
N ASP A 610 -17.07 -3.04 -22.44
CA ASP A 610 -17.22 -3.51 -23.82
C ASP A 610 -17.36 -2.32 -24.79
N ARG A 611 -18.23 -1.35 -24.48
CA ARG A 611 -18.58 -0.21 -25.35
C ARG A 611 -18.49 1.17 -24.66
N PHE A 612 -18.36 1.23 -23.35
CA PHE A 612 -18.37 2.44 -22.52
C PHE A 612 -19.58 3.36 -22.79
N GLN A 613 -20.77 2.76 -23.02
CA GLN A 613 -22.00 3.51 -23.17
C GLN A 613 -22.36 4.27 -21.89
N PRO A 614 -22.90 5.50 -21.99
CA PRO A 614 -23.40 6.20 -20.81
C PRO A 614 -24.45 5.40 -20.06
N MET A 615 -24.35 5.32 -18.74
CA MET A 615 -25.28 4.58 -17.89
C MET A 615 -25.53 5.30 -16.57
N VAL A 616 -26.74 5.15 -16.05
CA VAL A 616 -27.13 5.69 -14.73
C VAL A 616 -26.45 4.92 -13.61
N ASN A 617 -26.29 3.61 -13.78
CA ASN A 617 -25.69 2.74 -12.79
C ASN A 617 -24.28 3.19 -12.36
N GLY A 618 -24.05 3.09 -11.07
CA GLY A 618 -22.75 3.37 -10.49
C GLY A 618 -22.67 2.97 -9.01
N GLY A 619 -21.58 2.29 -8.64
CA GLY A 619 -21.24 1.91 -7.29
C GLY A 619 -19.81 2.33 -6.96
N SER A 620 -19.63 3.28 -6.03
CA SER A 620 -18.32 3.86 -5.73
C SER A 620 -18.19 4.27 -4.25
N GLY A 621 -17.33 5.23 -3.92
CA GLY A 621 -17.05 5.66 -2.55
C GLY A 621 -18.26 6.24 -1.80
N PHE A 622 -19.26 6.78 -2.52
CA PHE A 622 -20.54 7.26 -1.99
C PHE A 622 -21.60 7.19 -3.09
N THR A 623 -22.87 7.36 -2.71
CA THR A 623 -24.00 7.43 -3.65
C THR A 623 -24.41 8.91 -3.82
N PRO A 624 -24.33 9.50 -5.03
CA PRO A 624 -24.85 10.83 -5.32
C PRO A 624 -26.36 10.93 -5.02
N ARG A 625 -26.83 12.10 -4.63
CA ARG A 625 -28.25 12.31 -4.35
C ARG A 625 -29.15 12.04 -5.57
N SER A 626 -28.70 12.44 -6.75
CA SER A 626 -29.39 12.18 -8.02
C SER A 626 -29.59 10.67 -8.25
N GLN A 627 -28.57 9.86 -8.04
CA GLN A 627 -28.69 8.40 -8.20
C GLN A 627 -29.62 7.78 -7.16
N ALA A 628 -29.59 8.27 -5.91
CA ALA A 628 -30.54 7.82 -4.88
C ALA A 628 -31.98 8.17 -5.30
N GLN A 629 -32.22 9.38 -5.82
CA GLN A 629 -33.52 9.82 -6.35
C GLN A 629 -33.97 8.97 -7.55
N ILE A 630 -33.06 8.64 -8.48
CA ILE A 630 -33.40 7.78 -9.63
C ILE A 630 -33.80 6.39 -9.17
N ARG A 631 -33.08 5.80 -8.22
CA ARG A 631 -33.44 4.50 -7.64
C ARG A 631 -34.80 4.54 -6.98
N GLU A 632 -35.11 5.58 -6.20
CA GLU A 632 -36.39 5.77 -5.54
C GLU A 632 -37.52 5.96 -6.56
N ALA A 633 -37.34 6.85 -7.53
CA ALA A 633 -38.34 7.14 -8.59
C ALA A 633 -38.63 5.94 -9.50
N THR A 634 -37.75 4.97 -9.57
CA THR A 634 -37.90 3.78 -10.42
C THR A 634 -38.39 2.53 -9.70
N VAL A 635 -38.67 2.59 -8.40
CA VAL A 635 -39.27 1.45 -7.67
C VAL A 635 -40.63 1.03 -8.27
N SER A 636 -41.41 1.99 -8.72
CA SER A 636 -42.70 1.73 -9.35
C SER A 636 -42.64 1.46 -10.86
N PHE A 637 -41.43 1.47 -11.46
CA PHE A 637 -41.26 1.24 -12.92
C PHE A 637 -41.80 -0.17 -13.32
N PRO A 638 -42.47 -0.28 -14.51
CA PRO A 638 -42.86 0.79 -15.42
C PRO A 638 -44.24 1.39 -15.03
N ASP A 639 -44.23 2.67 -14.67
CA ASP A 639 -45.44 3.49 -14.56
C ASP A 639 -45.22 4.85 -15.21
N TYR A 640 -46.26 5.68 -15.29
CA TYR A 640 -46.18 6.97 -15.98
C TYR A 640 -45.11 7.88 -15.34
N ALA A 641 -45.07 7.95 -14.02
CA ALA A 641 -44.18 8.85 -13.33
C ALA A 641 -42.71 8.47 -13.52
N SER A 642 -42.36 7.19 -13.35
CA SER A 642 -40.99 6.68 -13.54
C SER A 642 -40.52 6.77 -15.00
N VAL A 643 -41.42 6.48 -15.97
CA VAL A 643 -41.09 6.59 -17.39
C VAL A 643 -40.87 8.03 -17.82
N ASP A 644 -41.75 8.95 -17.38
CA ASP A 644 -41.61 10.38 -17.67
C ASP A 644 -40.35 10.95 -17.05
N TYR A 645 -40.08 10.64 -15.80
CA TYR A 645 -38.84 11.04 -15.08
C TYR A 645 -37.56 10.56 -15.80
N LEU A 646 -37.54 9.30 -16.23
CA LEU A 646 -36.39 8.74 -16.96
C LEU A 646 -36.18 9.42 -18.31
N ARG A 647 -37.29 9.73 -19.05
CA ARG A 647 -37.21 10.51 -20.27
C ARG A 647 -36.70 11.93 -20.05
N GLN A 648 -37.13 12.60 -18.97
CA GLN A 648 -36.70 13.96 -18.64
C GLN A 648 -35.21 14.03 -18.40
N ILE A 649 -34.63 13.03 -17.72
CA ILE A 649 -33.17 12.96 -17.48
C ILE A 649 -32.39 12.38 -18.69
N GLY A 650 -33.08 12.00 -19.79
CA GLY A 650 -32.48 11.57 -21.06
C GLY A 650 -32.14 10.08 -21.14
N VAL A 651 -32.64 9.24 -20.24
CA VAL A 651 -32.49 7.77 -20.33
C VAL A 651 -33.29 7.25 -21.51
N LYS A 652 -32.67 6.41 -22.35
CA LYS A 652 -33.29 5.87 -23.55
C LYS A 652 -33.77 4.43 -23.38
N ASN A 653 -33.09 3.67 -22.55
CA ASN A 653 -33.32 2.25 -22.35
C ASN A 653 -33.22 1.85 -20.89
N VAL A 654 -34.11 0.95 -20.45
CA VAL A 654 -34.01 0.27 -19.16
C VAL A 654 -33.81 -1.22 -19.45
N VAL A 655 -32.71 -1.76 -18.97
CA VAL A 655 -32.36 -3.19 -19.06
C VAL A 655 -32.65 -3.84 -17.71
N VAL A 656 -33.54 -4.82 -17.69
CA VAL A 656 -33.96 -5.50 -16.46
C VAL A 656 -33.37 -6.90 -16.42
N LEU A 657 -32.61 -7.19 -15.39
CA LEU A 657 -32.04 -8.51 -15.13
C LEU A 657 -33.08 -9.35 -14.39
N ARG A 658 -33.75 -10.22 -15.12
CA ARG A 658 -34.88 -11.00 -14.59
C ARG A 658 -34.53 -11.78 -13.31
N ASP A 659 -33.41 -12.48 -13.35
CA ASP A 659 -33.01 -13.42 -12.30
C ASP A 659 -32.50 -12.72 -11.01
N GLU A 660 -32.26 -11.39 -11.09
CA GLU A 660 -31.78 -10.57 -9.98
C GLU A 660 -32.89 -9.75 -9.30
N LEU A 661 -34.18 -9.89 -9.76
CA LEU A 661 -35.30 -9.09 -9.23
C LEU A 661 -35.82 -9.57 -7.89
N GLU A 662 -35.71 -10.86 -7.59
CA GLU A 662 -36.24 -11.47 -6.37
C GLU A 662 -35.65 -10.81 -5.12
N GLY A 663 -36.48 -10.44 -4.17
CA GLY A 663 -36.07 -9.77 -2.93
C GLY A 663 -35.62 -8.31 -3.12
N THR A 664 -35.78 -7.72 -4.28
CA THR A 664 -35.46 -6.30 -4.56
C THR A 664 -36.74 -5.44 -4.60
N PRO A 665 -36.63 -4.09 -4.48
CA PRO A 665 -37.79 -3.20 -4.64
C PRO A 665 -38.47 -3.30 -6.00
N TRP A 666 -37.84 -3.89 -7.01
CA TRP A 666 -38.36 -4.05 -8.36
C TRP A 666 -38.98 -5.41 -8.62
N GLU A 667 -39.14 -6.25 -7.59
CA GLU A 667 -39.84 -7.54 -7.71
C GLU A 667 -41.26 -7.34 -8.25
N GLY A 668 -41.69 -8.21 -9.17
CA GLY A 668 -43.02 -8.13 -9.85
C GLY A 668 -43.14 -7.01 -10.89
N MET A 669 -42.10 -6.23 -11.19
CA MET A 669 -42.15 -5.15 -12.18
C MET A 669 -42.45 -5.66 -13.57
N LEU A 670 -42.05 -6.89 -13.90
CA LEU A 670 -42.29 -7.48 -15.24
C LEU A 670 -43.74 -7.84 -15.49
N ASP A 671 -44.60 -7.91 -14.48
CA ASP A 671 -46.04 -8.20 -14.62
C ASP A 671 -46.86 -6.93 -14.83
N ARG A 672 -46.26 -5.75 -14.73
CA ARG A 672 -46.95 -4.48 -14.90
C ARG A 672 -47.22 -4.20 -16.38
N PRO A 673 -48.40 -3.63 -16.76
CA PRO A 673 -48.74 -3.29 -18.14
C PRO A 673 -47.93 -2.08 -18.63
N VAL A 674 -47.64 -2.06 -19.94
CA VAL A 674 -46.88 -0.97 -20.59
C VAL A 674 -47.66 -0.25 -21.71
N ASP A 675 -48.87 -0.74 -22.06
CA ASP A 675 -49.60 -0.37 -23.28
C ASP A 675 -49.92 1.13 -23.37
N ALA A 676 -50.11 1.82 -22.25
CA ALA A 676 -50.44 3.25 -22.22
C ALA A 676 -49.21 4.18 -22.04
N LEU A 677 -48.00 3.62 -21.90
CA LEU A 677 -46.82 4.38 -21.52
C LEU A 677 -45.96 4.83 -22.73
N GLY A 678 -46.32 4.38 -23.96
CA GLY A 678 -45.49 4.63 -25.14
C GLY A 678 -44.11 4.01 -25.05
N VAL A 679 -43.96 2.88 -24.34
CA VAL A 679 -42.72 2.15 -24.10
C VAL A 679 -42.81 0.80 -24.80
N THR A 680 -41.76 0.40 -25.50
CA THR A 680 -41.69 -0.95 -26.09
C THR A 680 -40.92 -1.87 -25.13
N ARG A 681 -41.42 -3.10 -24.97
CA ARG A 681 -40.84 -4.15 -24.14
C ARG A 681 -40.41 -5.32 -25.00
N GLU A 682 -39.15 -5.70 -24.91
CA GLU A 682 -38.55 -6.77 -25.70
C GLU A 682 -37.72 -7.68 -24.79
N GLN A 683 -37.85 -8.99 -24.92
CA GLN A 683 -36.99 -9.94 -24.24
C GLN A 683 -35.72 -10.20 -25.07
N VAL A 684 -34.55 -9.98 -24.50
CA VAL A 684 -33.24 -10.20 -25.12
C VAL A 684 -32.39 -11.12 -24.23
N GLY A 685 -32.39 -12.41 -24.51
CA GLY A 685 -31.75 -13.43 -23.69
C GLY A 685 -32.38 -13.52 -22.30
N GLU A 686 -31.57 -13.40 -21.27
CA GLU A 686 -31.95 -13.46 -19.83
C GLU A 686 -32.50 -12.12 -19.29
N ALA A 687 -32.43 -11.06 -20.10
CA ALA A 687 -32.88 -9.73 -19.73
C ALA A 687 -34.10 -9.25 -20.52
N VAL A 688 -34.80 -8.28 -19.94
CA VAL A 688 -35.91 -7.57 -20.64
C VAL A 688 -35.49 -6.12 -20.86
N VAL A 689 -35.61 -5.64 -22.09
CA VAL A 689 -35.29 -4.27 -22.50
C VAL A 689 -36.58 -3.47 -22.66
N PHE A 690 -36.66 -2.33 -21.98
CA PHE A 690 -37.69 -1.32 -22.18
C PHE A 690 -37.07 -0.14 -22.93
N ARG A 691 -37.59 0.21 -24.08
CA ARG A 691 -37.20 1.40 -24.86
C ARG A 691 -38.19 2.52 -24.53
N LEU A 692 -37.64 3.62 -23.98
CA LEU A 692 -38.45 4.74 -23.48
C LEU A 692 -38.81 5.74 -24.58
#